data_946cd23d4c4950ec07cbb6992b43f7d2
#
_entry.id   946cd23d4c4950ec07cbb6992b43f7d2
#
_cell.length_a   1.000
_cell.length_b   1.000
_cell.length_c   1.000
_cell.angle_alpha   90.00
_cell.angle_beta   90.00
_cell.angle_gamma   90.00
#
_symmetry.space_group_name_H-M   'P 1'
#
loop_
_entity.id
_entity.type
_entity.pdbx_description
1 polymer ?
#
loop_
_entity_poly.entity_id
_entity_poly.type
_entity_poly.pdbx_seq_one_letter_code
_entity_poly.pdbx_strand_id
1 'polypeptide(L)'
;MKNLLYLLAFMLTISIQAQTPKEESINLNQNWKFIQGDNIDYAKPGFDDSGWKAIKTNKTWEESGYEKYDGYAWYRIKVIIPLKLKQSAFLKDSLRIYLGKIDDFDQVFLNGSLIGVNGKNAPDRTVPDTLFKSGTQSFWDAGRTYSLSANDPRIKWDQENVIAVRVFDWNGGGGMYTGDQAITMINISDYLAIENNKVPPKFEDNNLKKTIDLRNTSSGYTIEGVFSINAINKITGEVLYKNETKNIELKPQQSKTFDLEIKKPDQSALITYRFDFLKAGSTVTVTDETPYITTPVSLASPRINGASVTAARPSKPFLFAIPASGDRPMTFEAVNLPKGLNLDKNTGIITGKVDLKGEYKVTIKAKNTKGVASRELTISIGDRICLTPPMGWNSWNCWGLAVDAQKVVASAHIYRDKGLMNHGWTYVNIDDGWEIRGDLNPKRDPKGNIITNEKFPDMKRLGDSIHALGLKFGIYSSPGPLTCGGYTASYQHEEQDARSYASWGIDYLKYDWCSYGNIVKDPTLQEYKKPYFVMRNALIKTDRDIVFSLCQYGMGDVWKWGDEVGGNLWRTTGDITDTWESLREIGFGQVKNQPFAKPGNWNDPDMLVVGWVGWGPSLHPTRLTPDEQYTHISLWCLLSAPLLIGCDLQRLDEFTLNLLTNDEIIALDQDPLGNQAKQVVVDGDIQVWVKDLADGSKAFGVFNLGKETANYTLNLEKAGLKPGGELRDLWRQKSMGKTGNSISVAVPSHGVVVYKLK
;
A
#
# COMPACT_ATOMS: atom_id res chain seq x y z
N MET A 1 21.14 -71.14 1.18
CA MET A 1 20.05 -71.27 0.21
C MET A 1 18.73 -71.17 0.94
N LYS A 2 18.17 -70.00 1.16
CA LYS A 2 16.77 -69.76 1.50
C LYS A 2 16.48 -68.32 1.13
N ASN A 3 15.71 -68.19 0.05
CA ASN A 3 15.17 -66.92 -0.42
C ASN A 3 14.11 -66.42 0.59
N LEU A 4 14.27 -65.21 1.07
CA LEU A 4 13.25 -64.51 1.85
C LEU A 4 12.65 -63.41 0.96
N LEU A 5 11.46 -63.67 0.42
CA LEU A 5 10.61 -62.70 -0.22
C LEU A 5 10.03 -61.75 0.85
N TYR A 6 10.37 -60.47 0.79
CA TYR A 6 9.62 -59.41 1.52
C TYR A 6 8.46 -58.92 0.61
N LEU A 7 7.25 -59.27 0.97
CA LEU A 7 6.02 -58.66 0.45
C LEU A 7 5.89 -57.30 1.11
N LEU A 8 6.09 -56.20 0.35
CA LEU A 8 5.65 -54.86 0.73
C LEU A 8 4.14 -54.77 0.49
N ALA A 9 3.35 -54.81 1.54
CA ALA A 9 1.94 -54.45 1.48
C ALA A 9 1.81 -52.92 1.37
N PHE A 10 1.52 -52.42 0.19
CA PHE A 10 1.08 -51.05 -0.05
C PHE A 10 -0.34 -50.92 0.51
N MET A 11 -0.51 -50.38 1.72
CA MET A 11 -1.80 -49.90 2.19
C MET A 11 -2.13 -48.61 1.43
N LEU A 12 -2.95 -48.72 0.40
CA LEU A 12 -3.68 -47.59 -0.15
C LEU A 12 -4.65 -47.08 0.94
N THR A 13 -4.27 -46.07 1.67
CA THR A 13 -5.23 -45.25 2.41
C THR A 13 -6.03 -44.43 1.41
N ILE A 14 -7.21 -44.93 1.04
CA ILE A 14 -8.22 -44.12 0.37
C ILE A 14 -8.69 -43.12 1.40
N SER A 15 -8.13 -41.90 1.35
CA SER A 15 -8.73 -40.75 2.01
C SER A 15 -10.04 -40.43 1.29
N ILE A 16 -11.14 -40.92 1.87
CA ILE A 16 -12.45 -40.42 1.55
C ILE A 16 -12.47 -38.96 2.04
N GLN A 17 -12.14 -38.03 1.16
CA GLN A 17 -12.53 -36.65 1.33
C GLN A 17 -14.07 -36.63 1.32
N ALA A 18 -14.68 -36.51 2.49
CA ALA A 18 -16.08 -36.17 2.58
C ALA A 18 -16.25 -34.84 1.84
N GLN A 19 -16.79 -34.89 0.62
CA GLN A 19 -17.22 -33.69 -0.08
C GLN A 19 -18.25 -33.03 0.83
N THR A 20 -17.92 -31.87 1.37
CA THR A 20 -18.92 -30.96 1.94
C THR A 20 -20.06 -30.84 0.93
N PRO A 21 -21.32 -30.97 1.33
CA PRO A 21 -22.44 -30.77 0.42
C PRO A 21 -22.26 -29.38 -0.20
N LYS A 22 -22.10 -29.31 -1.52
CA LYS A 22 -22.00 -28.05 -2.23
C LYS A 22 -23.32 -27.32 -1.98
N GLU A 23 -23.26 -26.19 -1.28
CA GLU A 23 -24.46 -25.37 -1.05
C GLU A 23 -25.11 -25.09 -2.39
N GLU A 24 -26.41 -25.39 -2.51
CA GLU A 24 -27.16 -25.06 -3.70
C GLU A 24 -27.17 -23.54 -3.85
N SER A 25 -26.75 -23.05 -5.01
CA SER A 25 -26.70 -21.62 -5.34
C SER A 25 -27.20 -21.41 -6.77
N ILE A 26 -27.78 -20.25 -7.02
CA ILE A 26 -28.15 -19.82 -8.36
C ILE A 26 -27.10 -18.81 -8.79
N ASN A 27 -26.33 -19.15 -9.81
CA ASN A 27 -25.31 -18.28 -10.38
C ASN A 27 -25.99 -17.16 -11.18
N LEU A 28 -25.67 -15.93 -10.85
CA LEU A 28 -26.10 -14.71 -11.54
C LEU A 28 -25.01 -14.09 -12.43
N ASN A 29 -23.81 -14.68 -12.52
CA ASN A 29 -22.74 -14.28 -13.44
C ASN A 29 -23.14 -14.61 -14.89
N GLN A 30 -24.19 -14.01 -15.36
CA GLN A 30 -24.80 -14.22 -16.68
C GLN A 30 -24.83 -12.88 -17.43
N ASN A 31 -25.32 -12.90 -18.66
CA ASN A 31 -25.58 -11.68 -19.40
C ASN A 31 -26.80 -10.95 -18.82
N TRP A 32 -26.54 -9.87 -18.10
CA TRP A 32 -27.58 -8.96 -17.65
C TRP A 32 -28.06 -8.09 -18.81
N LYS A 33 -29.30 -7.64 -18.76
CA LYS A 33 -29.80 -6.56 -19.60
C LYS A 33 -29.35 -5.24 -19.02
N PHE A 34 -28.91 -4.30 -19.85
CA PHE A 34 -28.30 -3.03 -19.44
C PHE A 34 -28.82 -1.85 -20.28
N ILE A 35 -29.03 -0.74 -19.62
CA ILE A 35 -29.36 0.55 -20.24
C ILE A 35 -28.75 1.72 -19.47
N GLN A 36 -28.24 2.70 -20.20
CA GLN A 36 -27.81 3.99 -19.64
C GLN A 36 -29.01 4.89 -19.35
N GLY A 37 -28.85 5.82 -18.40
CA GLY A 37 -29.90 6.75 -17.98
C GLY A 37 -30.73 6.24 -16.82
N ASP A 38 -31.73 6.99 -16.43
CA ASP A 38 -32.49 6.75 -15.20
C ASP A 38 -34.01 6.82 -15.41
N ASN A 39 -34.69 5.73 -15.07
CA ASN A 39 -36.13 5.67 -14.97
C ASN A 39 -36.52 4.61 -13.95
N ILE A 40 -37.23 5.01 -12.90
CA ILE A 40 -37.66 4.11 -11.82
C ILE A 40 -38.59 2.98 -12.30
N ASP A 41 -39.28 3.19 -13.42
CA ASP A 41 -40.14 2.17 -14.02
C ASP A 41 -39.36 0.95 -14.52
N TYR A 42 -38.06 1.07 -14.68
CA TYR A 42 -37.15 -0.04 -15.00
C TYR A 42 -37.09 -1.12 -13.92
N ALA A 43 -37.50 -0.80 -12.68
CA ALA A 43 -37.64 -1.76 -11.61
C ALA A 43 -38.86 -2.70 -11.77
N LYS A 44 -39.89 -2.30 -12.52
CA LYS A 44 -41.18 -3.04 -12.62
C LYS A 44 -41.01 -4.38 -13.33
N PRO A 45 -41.57 -5.48 -12.81
CA PRO A 45 -41.46 -6.80 -13.44
C PRO A 45 -41.96 -6.85 -14.88
N GLY A 46 -43.07 -6.15 -15.17
CA GLY A 46 -43.70 -6.11 -16.49
C GLY A 46 -43.07 -5.11 -17.46
N PHE A 47 -41.98 -4.45 -17.10
CA PHE A 47 -41.29 -3.53 -18.02
C PHE A 47 -40.68 -4.30 -19.18
N ASP A 48 -40.89 -3.81 -20.41
CA ASP A 48 -40.30 -4.40 -21.63
C ASP A 48 -38.83 -3.98 -21.78
N ASP A 49 -37.94 -4.90 -21.47
CA ASP A 49 -36.48 -4.74 -21.61
C ASP A 49 -35.91 -5.42 -22.88
N SER A 50 -36.76 -5.74 -23.84
CA SER A 50 -36.35 -6.43 -25.10
C SER A 50 -35.32 -5.60 -25.89
N GLY A 51 -35.44 -4.26 -25.86
CA GLY A 51 -34.52 -3.33 -26.50
C GLY A 51 -33.22 -3.08 -25.75
N TRP A 52 -33.01 -3.63 -24.54
CA TRP A 52 -31.81 -3.43 -23.78
C TRP A 52 -30.66 -4.30 -24.29
N LYS A 53 -29.42 -3.78 -24.20
CA LYS A 53 -28.23 -4.54 -24.59
C LYS A 53 -27.86 -5.54 -23.50
N ALA A 54 -27.28 -6.67 -23.91
CA ALA A 54 -26.66 -7.58 -22.95
C ALA A 54 -25.30 -7.04 -22.52
N ILE A 55 -25.01 -7.10 -21.20
CA ILE A 55 -23.73 -6.75 -20.63
C ILE A 55 -23.21 -7.89 -19.72
N LYS A 56 -21.91 -8.10 -19.73
CA LYS A 56 -21.25 -9.00 -18.79
C LYS A 56 -20.93 -8.25 -17.52
N THR A 57 -21.18 -8.85 -16.39
CA THR A 57 -20.67 -8.40 -15.09
C THR A 57 -19.22 -8.85 -14.88
N ASN A 58 -18.58 -8.43 -13.79
CA ASN A 58 -17.14 -8.59 -13.53
C ASN A 58 -16.24 -7.80 -14.50
N LYS A 59 -16.77 -6.72 -15.02
CA LYS A 59 -16.10 -5.69 -15.82
C LYS A 59 -16.78 -4.37 -15.55
N THR A 60 -16.01 -3.30 -15.67
CA THR A 60 -16.61 -1.96 -15.70
C THR A 60 -17.42 -1.78 -16.99
N TRP A 61 -18.31 -0.83 -17.01
CA TRP A 61 -19.06 -0.51 -18.24
C TRP A 61 -18.15 0.14 -19.32
N GLU A 62 -17.04 0.83 -18.92
CA GLU A 62 -16.01 1.31 -19.84
C GLU A 62 -15.35 0.17 -20.60
N GLU A 63 -14.98 -0.90 -19.91
CA GLU A 63 -14.46 -2.15 -20.53
C GLU A 63 -15.49 -2.87 -21.38
N SER A 64 -16.78 -2.52 -21.20
CA SER A 64 -17.92 -3.08 -21.93
C SER A 64 -18.38 -2.21 -23.11
N GLY A 65 -17.59 -1.15 -23.45
CA GLY A 65 -17.82 -0.29 -24.61
C GLY A 65 -18.67 0.97 -24.32
N TYR A 66 -18.76 1.37 -23.04
CA TYR A 66 -19.41 2.60 -22.62
C TYR A 66 -18.36 3.60 -22.08
N GLU A 67 -17.33 3.85 -22.89
CA GLU A 67 -16.19 4.68 -22.51
C GLU A 67 -16.62 6.06 -22.02
N LYS A 68 -16.02 6.52 -20.89
CA LYS A 68 -16.24 7.81 -20.26
C LYS A 68 -17.70 8.08 -19.88
N TYR A 69 -18.45 7.05 -19.51
CA TYR A 69 -19.82 7.23 -19.05
C TYR A 69 -19.90 7.32 -17.54
N ASP A 70 -20.22 8.48 -17.02
CA ASP A 70 -20.59 8.71 -15.62
C ASP A 70 -22.09 8.96 -15.52
N GLY A 71 -22.73 8.58 -14.41
CA GLY A 71 -24.14 8.79 -14.17
C GLY A 71 -24.95 7.53 -13.85
N TYR A 72 -26.23 7.57 -14.18
CA TYR A 72 -27.13 6.44 -13.87
C TYR A 72 -27.16 5.38 -14.97
N ALA A 73 -27.13 4.12 -14.55
CA ALA A 73 -27.44 2.99 -15.42
C ALA A 73 -28.24 1.92 -14.68
N TRP A 74 -28.91 1.07 -15.43
CA TRP A 74 -29.72 0.01 -14.89
C TRP A 74 -29.31 -1.36 -15.46
N TYR A 75 -29.30 -2.34 -14.55
CA TYR A 75 -29.13 -3.76 -14.88
C TYR A 75 -30.43 -4.49 -14.55
N ARG A 76 -30.79 -5.50 -15.37
CA ARG A 76 -31.94 -6.38 -15.13
C ARG A 76 -31.61 -7.81 -15.48
N ILE A 77 -32.11 -8.75 -14.65
CA ILE A 77 -32.04 -10.19 -14.94
C ILE A 77 -33.34 -10.86 -14.52
N LYS A 78 -33.76 -11.84 -15.29
CA LYS A 78 -34.85 -12.75 -14.96
C LYS A 78 -34.29 -14.07 -14.49
N VAL A 79 -34.77 -14.56 -13.35
CA VAL A 79 -34.26 -15.76 -12.71
C VAL A 79 -35.38 -16.57 -12.05
N ILE A 80 -35.34 -17.89 -12.17
CA ILE A 80 -36.22 -18.78 -11.40
C ILE A 80 -35.52 -19.10 -10.08
N ILE A 81 -36.20 -18.87 -8.96
CA ILE A 81 -35.71 -19.23 -7.63
C ILE A 81 -36.42 -20.51 -7.17
N PRO A 82 -35.77 -21.70 -7.23
CA PRO A 82 -36.42 -22.96 -6.92
C PRO A 82 -36.74 -23.06 -5.43
N LEU A 83 -37.92 -23.54 -5.09
CA LEU A 83 -38.28 -23.85 -3.69
C LEU A 83 -37.34 -24.88 -3.06
N LYS A 84 -36.75 -25.76 -3.86
CA LYS A 84 -35.74 -26.73 -3.44
C LYS A 84 -34.55 -26.04 -2.75
N LEU A 85 -34.14 -24.85 -3.19
CA LEU A 85 -33.08 -24.07 -2.55
C LEU A 85 -33.37 -23.83 -1.05
N LYS A 86 -34.62 -23.48 -0.68
CA LYS A 86 -35.06 -23.31 0.70
C LYS A 86 -35.17 -24.65 1.40
N GLN A 87 -35.65 -25.69 0.75
CA GLN A 87 -35.91 -27.00 1.37
C GLN A 87 -34.61 -27.71 1.75
N SER A 88 -33.57 -27.61 0.96
CA SER A 88 -32.25 -28.23 1.17
C SER A 88 -31.38 -27.48 2.17
N ALA A 89 -31.65 -26.22 2.45
CA ALA A 89 -30.84 -25.40 3.33
C ALA A 89 -30.97 -25.86 4.82
N PHE A 90 -29.85 -25.74 5.57
CA PHE A 90 -29.82 -25.99 7.00
C PHE A 90 -30.69 -24.96 7.76
N LEU A 91 -30.44 -23.66 7.53
CA LEU A 91 -31.32 -22.57 7.93
C LEU A 91 -32.28 -22.29 6.76
N LYS A 92 -33.60 -22.24 7.08
CA LYS A 92 -34.66 -22.10 6.06
C LYS A 92 -35.36 -20.75 6.12
N ASP A 93 -34.76 -19.80 6.79
CA ASP A 93 -35.40 -18.54 7.19
C ASP A 93 -35.02 -17.34 6.33
N SER A 94 -33.84 -17.33 5.70
CA SER A 94 -33.35 -16.16 4.97
C SER A 94 -32.65 -16.51 3.67
N LEU A 95 -33.04 -15.78 2.61
CA LEU A 95 -32.43 -15.81 1.30
C LEU A 95 -31.47 -14.62 1.18
N ARG A 96 -30.33 -14.83 0.51
CA ARG A 96 -29.31 -13.79 0.24
C ARG A 96 -29.11 -13.65 -1.25
N ILE A 97 -29.11 -12.40 -1.72
CA ILE A 97 -28.70 -12.01 -3.06
C ILE A 97 -27.35 -11.30 -2.94
N TYR A 98 -26.30 -11.88 -3.53
CA TYR A 98 -24.96 -11.32 -3.58
C TYR A 98 -24.68 -10.84 -4.99
N LEU A 99 -24.19 -9.59 -5.13
CA LEU A 99 -23.97 -8.92 -6.43
C LEU A 99 -22.51 -8.52 -6.68
N GLY A 100 -21.57 -9.04 -5.88
CA GLY A 100 -20.17 -8.64 -6.00
C GLY A 100 -19.92 -7.21 -5.50
N LYS A 101 -19.08 -6.46 -6.19
CA LYS A 101 -18.81 -5.04 -5.94
C LYS A 101 -19.41 -4.20 -7.07
N ILE A 102 -19.95 -3.05 -6.70
CA ILE A 102 -20.59 -2.10 -7.62
C ILE A 102 -20.00 -0.71 -7.37
N ASP A 103 -19.59 -0.05 -8.42
CA ASP A 103 -19.06 1.31 -8.39
C ASP A 103 -20.14 2.30 -8.83
N ASP A 104 -20.50 3.34 -8.08
CA ASP A 104 -20.22 3.74 -6.68
C ASP A 104 -21.36 3.37 -5.74
N PHE A 105 -22.62 3.66 -6.15
CA PHE A 105 -23.86 3.53 -5.38
C PHE A 105 -24.87 2.65 -6.11
N ASP A 106 -25.68 1.92 -5.33
CA ASP A 106 -26.72 1.09 -5.92
C ASP A 106 -28.02 1.03 -5.12
N GLN A 107 -29.10 0.76 -5.84
CA GLN A 107 -30.42 0.38 -5.33
C GLN A 107 -30.83 -0.91 -5.99
N VAL A 108 -31.19 -1.92 -5.20
CA VAL A 108 -31.57 -3.24 -5.70
C VAL A 108 -33.06 -3.49 -5.47
N PHE A 109 -33.72 -3.94 -6.52
CA PHE A 109 -35.16 -4.23 -6.54
C PHE A 109 -35.38 -5.73 -6.85
N LEU A 110 -36.30 -6.34 -6.11
CA LEU A 110 -36.84 -7.66 -6.41
C LEU A 110 -38.33 -7.53 -6.78
N ASN A 111 -38.68 -7.95 -7.97
CA ASN A 111 -40.05 -7.89 -8.49
C ASN A 111 -40.70 -6.50 -8.34
N GLY A 112 -39.92 -5.44 -8.58
CA GLY A 112 -40.36 -4.05 -8.55
C GLY A 112 -40.31 -3.38 -7.16
N SER A 113 -40.02 -4.15 -6.11
CA SER A 113 -39.91 -3.63 -4.74
C SER A 113 -38.46 -3.47 -4.32
N LEU A 114 -38.10 -2.31 -3.77
CA LEU A 114 -36.77 -2.05 -3.23
C LEU A 114 -36.45 -3.03 -2.10
N ILE A 115 -35.31 -3.70 -2.19
CA ILE A 115 -34.82 -4.65 -1.19
C ILE A 115 -33.58 -4.15 -0.44
N GLY A 116 -32.88 -3.19 -1.00
CA GLY A 116 -31.72 -2.59 -0.33
C GLY A 116 -31.06 -1.50 -1.17
N VAL A 117 -30.22 -0.74 -0.47
CA VAL A 117 -29.40 0.32 -1.03
C VAL A 117 -28.00 0.22 -0.45
N ASN A 118 -26.99 0.60 -1.23
CA ASN A 118 -25.65 0.78 -0.72
C ASN A 118 -25.18 2.20 -1.07
N GLY A 119 -24.64 2.86 -0.04
CA GLY A 119 -24.37 4.28 -0.05
C GLY A 119 -25.27 5.00 0.97
N LYS A 120 -24.68 5.90 1.74
CA LYS A 120 -25.34 6.54 2.89
C LYS A 120 -26.51 7.45 2.47
N ASN A 121 -26.45 7.97 1.25
CA ASN A 121 -27.53 8.67 0.58
C ASN A 121 -27.50 8.16 -0.87
N ALA A 122 -28.32 7.16 -1.16
CA ALA A 122 -28.52 6.79 -2.56
C ALA A 122 -28.85 8.07 -3.34
N PRO A 123 -28.19 8.33 -4.48
CA PRO A 123 -28.35 9.57 -5.18
C PRO A 123 -29.83 9.74 -5.51
N ASP A 124 -30.43 10.76 -4.95
CA ASP A 124 -31.63 11.27 -5.55
C ASP A 124 -31.23 12.07 -6.81
N ARG A 125 -32.16 12.34 -7.67
CA ARG A 125 -31.93 12.93 -8.99
C ARG A 125 -31.21 14.26 -8.96
N THR A 126 -30.99 14.85 -7.83
CA THR A 126 -30.78 16.27 -7.79
C THR A 126 -29.31 16.61 -7.70
N VAL A 127 -28.40 15.71 -7.25
CA VAL A 127 -27.09 16.28 -7.01
C VAL A 127 -25.96 15.29 -6.73
N PRO A 128 -25.19 14.93 -7.73
CA PRO A 128 -23.83 14.47 -7.51
C PRO A 128 -23.03 15.39 -6.58
N ASP A 129 -23.07 16.68 -6.77
CA ASP A 129 -22.39 17.69 -5.94
C ASP A 129 -22.79 17.69 -4.45
N THR A 130 -23.98 17.26 -4.08
CA THR A 130 -24.39 17.18 -2.67
C THR A 130 -23.82 15.96 -1.97
N LEU A 131 -23.50 14.87 -2.68
CA LEU A 131 -22.84 13.72 -2.11
C LEU A 131 -21.45 14.09 -1.59
N PHE A 132 -20.67 14.86 -2.35
CA PHE A 132 -19.38 15.38 -1.91
C PHE A 132 -19.51 16.43 -0.79
N LYS A 133 -20.46 17.34 -0.89
CA LYS A 133 -20.71 18.38 0.12
C LYS A 133 -21.16 17.83 1.46
N SER A 134 -21.83 16.67 1.46
CA SER A 134 -22.29 16.01 2.70
C SER A 134 -21.25 15.09 3.34
N GLY A 135 -20.05 14.96 2.78
CA GLY A 135 -19.03 14.01 3.22
C GLY A 135 -19.44 12.56 3.01
N THR A 136 -20.27 12.29 2.01
CA THR A 136 -20.69 10.92 1.65
C THR A 136 -19.51 10.20 1.02
N GLN A 137 -19.17 9.05 1.57
CA GLN A 137 -18.12 8.21 1.07
C GLN A 137 -18.67 7.30 -0.03
N SER A 138 -18.03 7.24 -1.19
CA SER A 138 -18.26 6.21 -2.18
C SER A 138 -17.97 4.83 -1.59
N PHE A 139 -18.76 3.82 -1.94
CA PHE A 139 -18.60 2.45 -1.46
C PHE A 139 -18.16 1.50 -2.57
N TRP A 140 -17.48 2.01 -3.57
CA TRP A 140 -17.06 1.23 -4.74
C TRP A 140 -16.39 -0.11 -4.38
N ASP A 141 -15.66 -0.19 -3.28
CA ASP A 141 -14.95 -1.39 -2.83
C ASP A 141 -15.76 -2.30 -1.89
N ALA A 142 -17.00 -1.95 -1.54
CA ALA A 142 -17.82 -2.75 -0.64
C ALA A 142 -18.56 -3.87 -1.38
N GLY A 143 -18.58 -5.08 -0.79
CA GLY A 143 -19.38 -6.20 -1.29
C GLY A 143 -20.89 -5.94 -1.10
N ARG A 144 -21.69 -6.21 -2.14
CA ARG A 144 -23.16 -6.03 -2.15
C ARG A 144 -23.85 -7.31 -1.72
N THR A 145 -24.48 -7.27 -0.55
CA THR A 145 -25.24 -8.40 0.01
C THR A 145 -26.59 -7.92 0.49
N TYR A 146 -27.66 -8.49 -0.05
CA TYR A 146 -29.03 -8.16 0.28
C TYR A 146 -29.77 -9.40 0.79
N SER A 147 -30.34 -9.32 1.98
CA SER A 147 -30.99 -10.46 2.65
C SER A 147 -32.49 -10.21 2.80
N LEU A 148 -33.26 -11.26 2.60
CA LEU A 148 -34.72 -11.28 2.71
C LEU A 148 -35.16 -12.48 3.54
N SER A 149 -36.23 -12.33 4.33
CA SER A 149 -36.89 -13.52 4.89
C SER A 149 -37.26 -14.47 3.75
N ALA A 150 -37.05 -15.76 3.94
CA ALA A 150 -37.50 -16.77 2.99
C ALA A 150 -39.03 -16.91 2.88
N ASN A 151 -39.75 -16.21 3.77
CA ASN A 151 -41.21 -16.06 3.72
C ASN A 151 -41.65 -14.71 3.17
N ASP A 152 -40.72 -13.90 2.67
CA ASP A 152 -41.02 -12.61 2.08
C ASP A 152 -41.89 -12.79 0.83
N PRO A 153 -43.06 -12.11 0.74
CA PRO A 153 -44.01 -12.27 -0.37
C PRO A 153 -43.48 -11.78 -1.70
N ARG A 154 -42.38 -11.00 -1.68
CA ARG A 154 -41.69 -10.56 -2.91
C ARG A 154 -40.96 -11.69 -3.60
N ILE A 155 -40.60 -12.79 -2.89
CA ILE A 155 -39.95 -13.97 -3.48
C ILE A 155 -41.01 -14.87 -4.10
N LYS A 156 -40.94 -15.09 -5.41
CA LYS A 156 -41.82 -16.01 -6.13
C LYS A 156 -41.07 -17.35 -6.34
N TRP A 157 -41.30 -18.28 -5.41
CA TRP A 157 -40.68 -19.61 -5.48
C TRP A 157 -41.19 -20.40 -6.69
N ASP A 158 -40.27 -21.11 -7.38
CA ASP A 158 -40.52 -21.90 -8.61
C ASP A 158 -41.10 -21.08 -9.78
N GLN A 159 -41.00 -19.75 -9.73
CA GLN A 159 -41.48 -18.82 -10.75
C GLN A 159 -40.39 -17.84 -11.15
N GLU A 160 -40.62 -17.14 -12.26
CA GLU A 160 -39.74 -16.07 -12.70
C GLU A 160 -39.76 -14.89 -11.71
N ASN A 161 -38.58 -14.49 -11.25
CA ASN A 161 -38.34 -13.27 -10.50
C ASN A 161 -37.49 -12.31 -11.36
N VAL A 162 -37.72 -11.03 -11.18
CA VAL A 162 -36.93 -9.97 -11.80
C VAL A 162 -36.08 -9.28 -10.75
N ILE A 163 -34.78 -9.30 -10.93
CA ILE A 163 -33.84 -8.49 -10.16
C ILE A 163 -33.44 -7.31 -11.03
N ALA A 164 -33.64 -6.09 -10.52
CA ALA A 164 -33.22 -4.85 -11.17
C ALA A 164 -32.26 -4.11 -10.24
N VAL A 165 -31.15 -3.59 -10.80
CA VAL A 165 -30.13 -2.85 -10.07
C VAL A 165 -29.96 -1.50 -10.73
N ARG A 166 -30.24 -0.44 -9.99
CA ARG A 166 -29.97 0.95 -10.36
C ARG A 166 -28.61 1.32 -9.83
N VAL A 167 -27.69 1.67 -10.70
CA VAL A 167 -26.31 2.03 -10.35
C VAL A 167 -26.11 3.51 -10.65
N PHE A 168 -25.38 4.20 -9.81
CA PHE A 168 -24.85 5.53 -10.09
C PHE A 168 -23.34 5.51 -9.92
N ASP A 169 -22.64 5.88 -10.96
CA ASP A 169 -21.21 6.10 -10.99
C ASP A 169 -20.91 7.59 -11.06
N TRP A 170 -20.02 8.03 -10.22
CA TRP A 170 -19.61 9.41 -10.13
C TRP A 170 -18.45 9.77 -11.05
N ASN A 171 -17.47 8.88 -11.16
CA ASN A 171 -16.21 9.09 -11.87
C ASN A 171 -15.41 7.78 -11.89
N GLY A 172 -14.69 7.54 -12.97
CA GLY A 172 -13.78 6.41 -13.08
C GLY A 172 -14.37 5.23 -13.83
N GLY A 173 -14.47 4.10 -13.19
CA GLY A 173 -14.99 2.88 -13.81
C GLY A 173 -16.27 2.39 -13.16
N GLY A 174 -17.42 2.53 -13.83
CA GLY A 174 -18.73 2.24 -13.26
C GLY A 174 -19.22 0.79 -13.40
N GLY A 175 -20.24 0.44 -12.60
CA GLY A 175 -21.02 -0.77 -12.75
C GLY A 175 -20.67 -1.94 -11.84
N MET A 176 -21.24 -3.12 -12.11
CA MET A 176 -20.97 -4.36 -11.38
C MET A 176 -19.64 -4.97 -11.85
N TYR A 177 -18.52 -4.47 -11.33
CA TYR A 177 -17.19 -4.63 -11.94
C TYR A 177 -16.40 -5.83 -11.46
N THR A 178 -16.70 -6.41 -10.28
CA THR A 178 -15.95 -7.59 -9.78
C THR A 178 -16.74 -8.39 -8.73
N GLY A 179 -16.38 -9.64 -8.56
CA GLY A 179 -16.91 -10.58 -7.57
C GLY A 179 -18.03 -11.47 -8.08
N ASP A 180 -18.18 -12.63 -7.43
CA ASP A 180 -19.22 -13.58 -7.77
C ASP A 180 -20.61 -13.02 -7.47
N GLN A 181 -21.58 -13.39 -8.31
CA GLN A 181 -22.97 -12.98 -8.13
C GLN A 181 -23.83 -14.24 -8.03
N ALA A 182 -24.61 -14.31 -6.95
CA ALA A 182 -25.39 -15.51 -6.68
C ALA A 182 -26.60 -15.24 -5.77
N ILE A 183 -27.57 -16.15 -5.84
CA ILE A 183 -28.63 -16.28 -4.84
C ILE A 183 -28.37 -17.55 -4.04
N THR A 184 -28.33 -17.43 -2.71
CA THR A 184 -28.12 -18.53 -1.78
C THR A 184 -29.09 -18.42 -0.59
N MET A 185 -29.29 -19.50 0.14
CA MET A 185 -29.85 -19.40 1.51
C MET A 185 -28.72 -19.02 2.47
N ILE A 186 -29.04 -18.26 3.50
CA ILE A 186 -28.10 -17.98 4.60
C ILE A 186 -27.88 -19.26 5.40
N ASN A 187 -26.61 -19.61 5.64
CA ASN A 187 -26.22 -20.78 6.43
C ASN A 187 -25.77 -20.35 7.83
N ILE A 188 -25.71 -21.32 8.76
CA ILE A 188 -25.19 -21.11 10.12
C ILE A 188 -23.72 -20.64 10.09
N SER A 189 -22.95 -21.07 9.08
CA SER A 189 -21.57 -20.67 8.86
C SER A 189 -21.41 -19.17 8.56
N ASP A 190 -22.42 -18.52 7.97
CA ASP A 190 -22.40 -17.08 7.68
C ASP A 190 -22.44 -16.22 8.96
N TYR A 191 -22.85 -16.82 10.07
CA TYR A 191 -22.90 -16.16 11.37
C TYR A 191 -21.64 -16.38 12.24
N LEU A 192 -20.65 -17.14 11.76
CA LEU A 192 -19.38 -17.29 12.44
C LEU A 192 -18.35 -16.32 11.88
N ALA A 193 -17.92 -15.37 12.69
CA ALA A 193 -16.77 -14.54 12.40
C ALA A 193 -15.53 -15.12 13.11
N ILE A 194 -14.44 -15.32 12.34
CA ILE A 194 -13.10 -15.63 12.85
C ILE A 194 -12.28 -14.34 12.70
N GLU A 195 -12.14 -13.60 13.80
CA GLU A 195 -11.48 -12.29 13.83
C GLU A 195 -10.02 -12.47 14.27
N ASN A 196 -9.09 -12.59 13.29
CA ASN A 196 -7.67 -12.89 13.51
C ASN A 196 -6.76 -11.66 13.47
N ASN A 197 -7.27 -10.48 13.07
CA ASN A 197 -6.49 -9.24 12.91
C ASN A 197 -6.99 -8.08 13.79
N LYS A 198 -7.84 -8.35 14.76
CA LYS A 198 -8.38 -7.33 15.66
C LYS A 198 -7.31 -6.75 16.57
N VAL A 199 -6.38 -7.57 17.01
CA VAL A 199 -5.21 -7.17 17.78
C VAL A 199 -3.97 -7.54 16.94
N PRO A 200 -3.06 -6.58 16.67
CA PRO A 200 -1.81 -6.90 15.96
C PRO A 200 -1.01 -7.96 16.70
N PRO A 201 -0.35 -8.88 15.98
CA PRO A 201 0.56 -9.83 16.59
C PRO A 201 1.73 -9.10 17.25
N LYS A 202 2.22 -9.63 18.36
CA LYS A 202 3.34 -9.06 19.11
C LYS A 202 4.50 -10.03 19.23
N PHE A 203 5.71 -9.49 19.16
CA PHE A 203 6.92 -10.24 19.48
C PHE A 203 7.30 -9.97 20.94
N GLU A 204 7.18 -10.97 21.79
CA GLU A 204 7.51 -10.90 23.23
C GLU A 204 8.25 -12.17 23.64
N ASP A 205 9.29 -12.04 24.47
CA ASP A 205 10.04 -13.17 25.03
C ASP A 205 10.53 -14.19 23.97
N ASN A 206 10.97 -13.69 22.81
CA ASN A 206 11.38 -14.48 21.65
C ASN A 206 10.25 -15.36 21.04
N ASN A 207 8.99 -15.00 21.29
CA ASN A 207 7.81 -15.62 20.70
C ASN A 207 6.97 -14.60 19.95
N LEU A 208 6.24 -15.08 18.93
CA LEU A 208 5.14 -14.38 18.30
C LEU A 208 3.85 -14.78 19.04
N LYS A 209 3.16 -13.78 19.58
CA LYS A 209 1.87 -13.94 20.26
C LYS A 209 0.77 -13.32 19.41
N LYS A 210 -0.32 -14.05 19.20
CA LYS A 210 -1.47 -13.62 18.42
C LYS A 210 -2.76 -14.07 19.09
N THR A 211 -3.76 -13.20 19.08
CA THR A 211 -5.09 -13.44 19.65
C THR A 211 -6.11 -13.58 18.53
N ILE A 212 -6.99 -14.56 18.65
CA ILE A 212 -8.05 -14.88 17.71
C ILE A 212 -9.40 -14.89 18.44
N ASP A 213 -10.37 -14.13 17.95
CA ASP A 213 -11.73 -14.13 18.45
C ASP A 213 -12.64 -14.92 17.51
N LEU A 214 -13.32 -15.93 18.04
CA LEU A 214 -14.48 -16.53 17.41
C LEU A 214 -15.72 -15.79 17.89
N ARG A 215 -16.55 -15.29 16.97
CA ARG A 215 -17.77 -14.57 17.32
C ARG A 215 -18.98 -15.12 16.57
N ASN A 216 -20.04 -15.41 17.32
CA ASN A 216 -21.36 -15.67 16.75
C ASN A 216 -22.09 -14.35 16.52
N THR A 217 -22.30 -13.98 15.28
CA THR A 217 -22.96 -12.72 14.88
C THR A 217 -24.48 -12.85 14.75
N SER A 218 -25.03 -14.07 14.93
CA SER A 218 -26.48 -14.29 14.85
C SER A 218 -27.20 -13.69 16.06
N SER A 219 -28.47 -13.37 15.87
CA SER A 219 -29.38 -12.95 16.96
C SER A 219 -30.18 -14.10 17.59
N GLY A 220 -30.18 -15.27 16.94
CA GLY A 220 -31.09 -16.35 17.34
C GLY A 220 -30.51 -17.77 17.36
N TYR A 221 -29.30 -17.99 16.81
CA TYR A 221 -28.75 -19.33 16.66
C TYR A 221 -27.56 -19.57 17.58
N THR A 222 -27.51 -20.75 18.22
CA THR A 222 -26.28 -21.22 18.88
C THR A 222 -25.41 -21.96 17.89
N ILE A 223 -24.11 -21.62 17.84
CA ILE A 223 -23.08 -22.27 17.01
C ILE A 223 -22.36 -23.29 17.87
N GLU A 224 -22.32 -24.55 17.41
CA GLU A 224 -21.63 -25.67 18.08
C GLU A 224 -20.63 -26.29 17.10
N GLY A 225 -19.40 -26.54 17.58
CA GLY A 225 -18.37 -27.08 16.68
C GLY A 225 -17.05 -27.41 17.33
N VAL A 226 -16.08 -27.69 16.45
CA VAL A 226 -14.69 -27.93 16.80
C VAL A 226 -13.85 -26.83 16.12
N PHE A 227 -13.04 -26.15 16.91
CA PHE A 227 -12.11 -25.15 16.39
C PHE A 227 -10.69 -25.66 16.42
N SER A 228 -9.99 -25.58 15.30
CA SER A 228 -8.60 -25.96 15.19
C SER A 228 -7.76 -24.82 14.62
N ILE A 229 -6.53 -24.72 15.15
CA ILE A 229 -5.50 -23.80 14.69
C ILE A 229 -4.29 -24.65 14.30
N ASN A 230 -3.78 -24.46 13.08
CA ASN A 230 -2.58 -25.10 12.59
C ASN A 230 -1.66 -24.06 11.96
N ALA A 231 -0.42 -23.95 12.43
CA ALA A 231 0.60 -23.07 11.85
C ALA A 231 1.74 -23.90 11.29
N ILE A 232 2.08 -23.69 10.03
CA ILE A 232 3.16 -24.38 9.33
C ILE A 232 4.14 -23.38 8.72
N ASN A 233 5.43 -23.71 8.72
CA ASN A 233 6.42 -22.96 7.97
C ASN A 233 6.16 -23.11 6.48
N LYS A 234 5.99 -21.99 5.74
CA LYS A 234 5.65 -21.99 4.31
C LYS A 234 6.71 -22.61 3.41
N ILE A 235 7.98 -22.60 3.84
CA ILE A 235 9.10 -23.08 3.05
C ILE A 235 9.40 -24.56 3.38
N THR A 236 9.45 -24.91 4.67
CA THR A 236 9.87 -26.24 5.10
C THR A 236 8.71 -27.22 5.31
N GLY A 237 7.47 -26.70 5.47
CA GLY A 237 6.32 -27.51 5.83
C GLY A 237 6.29 -27.97 7.29
N GLU A 238 7.26 -27.53 8.12
CA GLU A 238 7.33 -27.87 9.54
C GLU A 238 6.12 -27.33 10.29
N VAL A 239 5.51 -28.15 11.15
CA VAL A 239 4.42 -27.75 12.02
C VAL A 239 4.97 -26.98 13.21
N LEU A 240 4.67 -25.69 13.28
CA LEU A 240 5.12 -24.78 14.32
C LEU A 240 4.14 -24.73 15.51
N TYR A 241 2.85 -24.93 15.22
CA TYR A 241 1.80 -24.96 16.24
C TYR A 241 0.61 -25.77 15.74
N LYS A 242 0.01 -26.53 16.64
CA LYS A 242 -1.23 -27.26 16.37
C LYS A 242 -2.06 -27.34 17.64
N ASN A 243 -3.32 -26.90 17.57
CA ASN A 243 -4.27 -27.00 18.66
C ASN A 243 -5.68 -27.32 18.10
N GLU A 244 -6.43 -28.12 18.83
CA GLU A 244 -7.82 -28.45 18.54
C GLU A 244 -8.64 -28.32 19.82
N THR A 245 -9.66 -27.45 19.79
CA THR A 245 -10.58 -27.27 20.89
C THR A 245 -11.96 -27.82 20.50
N LYS A 246 -12.37 -28.88 21.19
CA LYS A 246 -13.68 -29.55 21.00
C LYS A 246 -14.76 -28.88 21.84
N ASN A 247 -16.02 -29.18 21.50
CA ASN A 247 -17.20 -28.73 22.23
C ASN A 247 -17.26 -27.19 22.39
N ILE A 248 -16.94 -26.48 21.33
CA ILE A 248 -17.18 -25.03 21.28
C ILE A 248 -18.68 -24.82 21.18
N GLU A 249 -19.23 -24.03 22.10
CA GLU A 249 -20.60 -23.51 22.07
C GLU A 249 -20.53 -21.98 22.13
N LEU A 250 -21.10 -21.31 21.13
CA LEU A 250 -21.26 -19.86 21.08
C LEU A 250 -22.74 -19.52 21.01
N LYS A 251 -23.29 -18.96 22.06
CA LYS A 251 -24.66 -18.41 22.08
C LYS A 251 -24.76 -17.19 21.14
N PRO A 252 -25.96 -16.75 20.77
CA PRO A 252 -26.14 -15.54 19.99
C PRO A 252 -25.34 -14.37 20.55
N GLN A 253 -24.61 -13.64 19.67
CA GLN A 253 -23.75 -12.51 19.99
C GLN A 253 -22.56 -12.80 20.93
N GLN A 254 -22.30 -14.05 21.24
CA GLN A 254 -21.18 -14.43 22.10
C GLN A 254 -19.86 -14.50 21.32
N SER A 255 -18.78 -14.11 21.99
CA SER A 255 -17.39 -14.30 21.52
C SER A 255 -16.60 -15.21 22.44
N LYS A 256 -15.61 -15.89 21.89
CA LYS A 256 -14.60 -16.68 22.62
C LYS A 256 -13.22 -16.43 22.04
N THR A 257 -12.29 -16.08 22.90
CA THR A 257 -10.91 -15.73 22.53
C THR A 257 -9.98 -16.94 22.67
N PHE A 258 -9.02 -17.04 21.74
CA PHE A 258 -7.97 -18.03 21.72
C PHE A 258 -6.63 -17.34 21.52
N ASP A 259 -5.59 -17.84 22.20
CA ASP A 259 -4.23 -17.34 22.07
C ASP A 259 -3.38 -18.35 21.30
N LEU A 260 -2.57 -17.84 20.39
CA LEU A 260 -1.54 -18.55 19.64
C LEU A 260 -0.19 -18.00 20.06
N GLU A 261 0.71 -18.89 20.48
CA GLU A 261 2.09 -18.52 20.76
C GLU A 261 3.02 -19.50 20.03
N ILE A 262 3.87 -18.95 19.17
CA ILE A 262 4.91 -19.71 18.44
C ILE A 262 6.26 -19.04 18.64
N LYS A 263 7.34 -19.84 18.59
CA LYS A 263 8.70 -19.29 18.62
C LYS A 263 8.86 -18.27 17.50
N LYS A 264 9.51 -17.14 17.79
CA LYS A 264 9.74 -16.04 16.83
C LYS A 264 10.23 -16.60 15.49
N PRO A 265 9.40 -16.52 14.43
CA PRO A 265 9.77 -17.09 13.15
C PRO A 265 10.79 -16.19 12.44
N ASP A 266 11.69 -16.80 11.69
CA ASP A 266 12.61 -16.15 10.75
C ASP A 266 12.19 -16.33 9.29
N GLN A 267 11.03 -16.95 9.09
CA GLN A 267 10.36 -17.17 7.81
C GLN A 267 8.84 -17.13 8.01
N SER A 268 8.09 -16.84 6.95
CA SER A 268 6.63 -16.81 6.99
C SER A 268 6.06 -18.17 7.38
N ALA A 269 5.06 -18.15 8.26
CA ALA A 269 4.24 -19.30 8.59
C ALA A 269 2.79 -19.07 8.15
N LEU A 270 2.21 -20.06 7.51
CA LEU A 270 0.80 -20.10 7.17
C LEU A 270 0.01 -20.63 8.37
N ILE A 271 -0.93 -19.83 8.87
CA ILE A 271 -1.88 -20.23 9.90
C ILE A 271 -3.20 -20.56 9.25
N THR A 272 -3.74 -21.72 9.57
CA THR A 272 -5.10 -22.14 9.20
C THR A 272 -5.97 -22.18 10.44
N TYR A 273 -7.02 -21.38 10.46
CA TYR A 273 -8.10 -21.40 11.42
C TYR A 273 -9.27 -22.14 10.80
N ARG A 274 -9.70 -23.24 11.41
CA ARG A 274 -10.76 -24.08 10.91
C ARG A 274 -11.82 -24.32 11.96
N PHE A 275 -13.07 -24.10 11.62
CA PHE A 275 -14.21 -24.41 12.46
C PHE A 275 -15.13 -25.41 11.75
N ASP A 276 -15.29 -26.58 12.34
CA ASP A 276 -16.18 -27.64 11.87
C ASP A 276 -17.49 -27.62 12.66
N PHE A 277 -18.61 -27.32 11.99
CA PHE A 277 -19.94 -27.26 12.61
C PHE A 277 -20.50 -28.66 12.85
N LEU A 278 -20.85 -28.99 14.10
CA LEU A 278 -21.29 -30.34 14.46
C LEU A 278 -22.62 -30.74 13.79
N LYS A 279 -23.59 -29.82 13.72
CA LYS A 279 -24.94 -30.11 13.25
C LYS A 279 -25.14 -29.85 11.75
N ALA A 280 -24.50 -28.82 11.22
CA ALA A 280 -24.68 -28.42 9.84
C ALA A 280 -23.76 -29.18 8.87
N GLY A 281 -22.72 -29.86 9.36
CA GLY A 281 -21.75 -30.56 8.55
C GLY A 281 -20.93 -29.63 7.65
N SER A 282 -21.03 -28.31 7.84
CA SER A 282 -20.26 -27.29 7.12
C SER A 282 -18.95 -26.98 7.83
N THR A 283 -18.02 -26.37 7.12
CA THR A 283 -16.72 -25.94 7.64
C THR A 283 -16.45 -24.51 7.21
N VAL A 284 -15.96 -23.69 8.13
CA VAL A 284 -15.35 -22.39 7.82
C VAL A 284 -13.85 -22.50 7.99
N THR A 285 -13.10 -22.07 6.99
CA THR A 285 -11.63 -22.01 7.03
C THR A 285 -11.19 -20.59 6.68
N VAL A 286 -10.33 -20.03 7.53
CA VAL A 286 -9.65 -18.76 7.29
C VAL A 286 -8.16 -19.01 7.36
N THR A 287 -7.41 -18.43 6.45
CA THR A 287 -5.93 -18.48 6.44
C THR A 287 -5.34 -17.12 6.73
N ASP A 288 -4.18 -17.11 7.32
CA ASP A 288 -3.42 -15.93 7.65
C ASP A 288 -1.93 -16.25 7.60
N GLU A 289 -1.09 -15.22 7.46
CA GLU A 289 0.35 -15.37 7.47
C GLU A 289 0.97 -14.65 8.67
N THR A 290 1.96 -15.28 9.30
CA THR A 290 2.66 -14.63 10.42
C THR A 290 3.66 -13.63 9.91
N PRO A 291 3.77 -12.45 10.54
CA PRO A 291 4.97 -11.62 10.39
C PRO A 291 6.19 -12.38 10.93
N TYR A 292 7.34 -12.10 10.32
CA TYR A 292 8.61 -12.69 10.70
C TYR A 292 9.72 -11.65 10.62
N ILE A 293 10.81 -11.85 11.39
CA ILE A 293 11.88 -10.88 11.47
C ILE A 293 13.18 -11.51 11.04
N THR A 294 13.75 -11.00 9.96
CA THR A 294 15.02 -11.48 9.40
C THR A 294 16.20 -10.61 9.75
N THR A 295 16.00 -9.31 9.93
CA THR A 295 17.07 -8.36 10.23
C THR A 295 17.57 -8.58 11.66
N PRO A 296 18.87 -8.80 11.86
CA PRO A 296 19.45 -8.91 13.20
C PRO A 296 19.27 -7.63 14.02
N VAL A 297 19.27 -7.77 15.32
CA VAL A 297 19.29 -6.62 16.24
C VAL A 297 20.53 -5.78 15.97
N SER A 298 20.35 -4.44 15.92
CA SER A 298 21.45 -3.49 15.74
C SER A 298 22.53 -3.68 16.80
N LEU A 299 23.79 -3.54 16.39
CA LEU A 299 24.93 -3.60 17.31
C LEU A 299 24.89 -2.45 18.33
N ALA A 300 25.36 -2.71 19.53
CA ALA A 300 25.55 -1.67 20.56
C ALA A 300 26.62 -0.63 20.16
N SER A 301 27.65 -1.03 19.37
CA SER A 301 28.65 -0.13 18.80
C SER A 301 28.04 0.74 17.70
N PRO A 302 28.55 1.97 17.47
CA PRO A 302 28.02 2.84 16.42
C PRO A 302 28.18 2.24 15.02
N ARG A 303 27.19 2.49 14.18
CA ARG A 303 27.21 2.28 12.72
C ARG A 303 26.62 3.52 12.05
N ILE A 304 27.30 4.08 11.04
CA ILE A 304 26.79 5.21 10.25
C ILE A 304 26.07 4.65 9.03
N ASN A 305 24.80 4.99 8.85
CA ASN A 305 23.87 4.45 7.88
C ASN A 305 23.49 5.49 6.81
N GLY A 306 22.49 5.17 5.97
CA GLY A 306 21.91 6.09 4.96
C GLY A 306 22.87 6.49 3.85
N ALA A 307 22.57 7.59 3.17
CA ALA A 307 23.31 8.08 2.02
C ALA A 307 24.77 8.48 2.34
N SER A 308 25.69 8.19 1.41
CA SER A 308 27.08 8.67 1.45
C SER A 308 27.30 9.96 0.69
N VAL A 309 26.26 10.52 0.07
CA VAL A 309 26.26 11.77 -0.66
C VAL A 309 25.05 12.61 -0.28
N THR A 310 25.23 13.92 -0.17
CA THR A 310 24.14 14.89 -0.01
C THR A 310 24.45 16.14 -0.81
N ALA A 311 23.43 16.97 -1.10
CA ALA A 311 23.64 18.15 -1.93
C ALA A 311 22.81 19.35 -1.49
N ALA A 312 23.29 20.54 -1.86
CA ALA A 312 22.56 21.78 -1.80
C ALA A 312 23.01 22.74 -2.91
N ARG A 313 22.18 23.72 -3.26
CA ARG A 313 22.59 24.83 -4.12
C ARG A 313 23.41 25.86 -3.32
N PRO A 314 24.32 26.62 -3.95
CA PRO A 314 25.10 27.63 -3.28
C PRO A 314 24.25 28.62 -2.49
N SER A 315 24.69 28.97 -1.29
CA SER A 315 24.07 29.95 -0.38
C SER A 315 22.68 29.59 0.14
N LYS A 316 22.15 28.38 -0.18
CA LYS A 316 20.87 27.91 0.37
C LYS A 316 21.06 27.28 1.75
N PRO A 317 20.04 27.31 2.62
CA PRO A 317 20.08 26.63 3.91
C PRO A 317 20.37 25.13 3.73
N PHE A 318 21.34 24.64 4.50
CA PHE A 318 21.74 23.24 4.54
C PHE A 318 21.27 22.60 5.84
N LEU A 319 20.68 21.42 5.76
CA LEU A 319 20.27 20.60 6.89
C LEU A 319 20.56 19.14 6.57
N PHE A 320 21.37 18.50 7.42
CA PHE A 320 21.68 17.08 7.35
C PHE A 320 21.90 16.51 8.74
N ALA A 321 21.14 15.50 9.15
CA ALA A 321 21.40 14.75 10.37
C ALA A 321 22.22 13.50 10.03
N ILE A 322 23.32 13.26 10.73
CA ILE A 322 24.15 12.06 10.56
C ILE A 322 23.36 10.84 11.05
N PRO A 323 22.93 9.93 10.15
CA PRO A 323 22.18 8.75 10.56
C PRO A 323 23.13 7.74 11.18
N ALA A 324 22.95 7.46 12.48
CA ALA A 324 23.80 6.47 13.17
C ALA A 324 22.99 5.65 14.16
N SER A 325 23.07 4.32 14.01
CA SER A 325 22.55 3.33 14.96
C SER A 325 23.62 2.96 16.00
N GLY A 326 23.19 2.37 17.12
CA GLY A 326 24.02 1.99 18.27
C GLY A 326 23.49 2.57 19.57
N ASP A 327 24.08 2.13 20.70
CA ASP A 327 23.65 2.59 22.02
C ASP A 327 23.85 4.09 22.23
N ARG A 328 22.91 4.71 22.92
CA ARG A 328 22.98 6.13 23.34
C ARG A 328 23.44 6.21 24.80
N PRO A 329 24.15 7.27 25.24
CA PRO A 329 24.47 8.49 24.49
C PRO A 329 25.57 8.29 23.45
N MET A 330 25.46 9.06 22.35
CA MET A 330 26.39 9.07 21.24
C MET A 330 26.82 10.50 20.93
N THR A 331 28.09 10.69 20.53
CA THR A 331 28.64 11.97 20.10
C THR A 331 29.12 11.91 18.68
N PHE A 332 29.15 13.06 18.00
CA PHE A 332 29.46 13.18 16.59
C PHE A 332 30.63 14.11 16.32
N GLU A 333 31.38 13.81 15.27
CA GLU A 333 32.48 14.65 14.76
C GLU A 333 32.42 14.70 13.24
N ALA A 334 32.78 15.83 12.66
CA ALA A 334 32.94 16.00 11.20
C ALA A 334 34.29 16.67 10.93
N VAL A 335 35.17 15.98 10.20
CA VAL A 335 36.48 16.49 9.80
C VAL A 335 36.39 17.00 8.35
N ASN A 336 37.00 18.13 8.06
CA ASN A 336 36.95 18.83 6.77
C ASN A 336 35.54 19.31 6.40
N LEU A 337 34.74 19.67 7.38
CA LEU A 337 33.43 20.27 7.12
C LEU A 337 33.59 21.60 6.35
N PRO A 338 32.86 21.85 5.25
CA PRO A 338 32.94 23.08 4.47
C PRO A 338 32.72 24.32 5.34
N LYS A 339 33.46 25.40 5.03
CA LYS A 339 33.26 26.70 5.68
C LYS A 339 31.80 27.15 5.52
N GLY A 340 31.16 27.53 6.62
CA GLY A 340 29.76 27.94 6.67
C GLY A 340 28.82 26.87 7.18
N LEU A 341 29.28 25.62 7.32
CA LEU A 341 28.52 24.55 8.01
C LEU A 341 29.01 24.36 9.45
N ASN A 342 28.08 24.01 10.31
CA ASN A 342 28.30 23.73 11.72
C ASN A 342 27.67 22.39 12.12
N LEU A 343 28.38 21.61 12.91
CA LEU A 343 27.89 20.35 13.48
C LEU A 343 27.52 20.53 14.95
N ASP A 344 26.31 20.17 15.33
CA ASP A 344 26.00 19.89 16.72
C ASP A 344 26.53 18.50 17.10
N LYS A 345 27.50 18.46 18.00
CA LYS A 345 28.20 17.24 18.42
C LYS A 345 27.32 16.25 19.19
N ASN A 346 26.23 16.70 19.79
CA ASN A 346 25.35 15.87 20.60
C ASN A 346 24.22 15.25 19.77
N THR A 347 23.72 15.99 18.79
CA THR A 347 22.60 15.54 17.93
C THR A 347 23.05 14.96 16.60
N GLY A 348 24.26 15.32 16.13
CA GLY A 348 24.75 14.95 14.81
C GLY A 348 24.15 15.78 13.68
N ILE A 349 23.45 16.87 13.99
CA ILE A 349 22.80 17.75 13.01
C ILE A 349 23.83 18.74 12.47
N ILE A 350 23.97 18.78 11.14
CA ILE A 350 24.79 19.73 10.39
C ILE A 350 23.88 20.78 9.77
N THR A 351 24.13 22.06 10.06
CA THR A 351 23.39 23.21 9.53
C THR A 351 24.32 24.29 9.03
N GLY A 352 23.78 25.22 8.24
CA GLY A 352 24.51 26.40 7.76
C GLY A 352 24.25 26.68 6.29
N LYS A 353 25.24 27.29 5.62
CA LYS A 353 25.22 27.60 4.18
C LYS A 353 26.63 27.50 3.61
N VAL A 354 26.73 27.07 2.36
CA VAL A 354 28.00 27.04 1.62
C VAL A 354 27.85 27.83 0.33
N ASP A 355 28.72 28.82 0.11
CA ASP A 355 28.59 29.72 -1.04
C ASP A 355 29.31 29.19 -2.29
N LEU A 356 30.39 28.45 -2.11
CA LEU A 356 31.23 28.01 -3.22
C LEU A 356 30.78 26.65 -3.76
N LYS A 357 30.58 26.57 -5.06
CA LYS A 357 30.35 25.30 -5.76
C LYS A 357 31.54 24.36 -5.59
N GLY A 358 31.28 23.08 -5.43
CA GLY A 358 32.32 22.06 -5.33
C GLY A 358 31.81 20.78 -4.66
N GLU A 359 32.66 19.76 -4.68
CA GLU A 359 32.45 18.51 -3.95
C GLU A 359 33.38 18.52 -2.71
N TYR A 360 32.80 18.36 -1.55
CA TYR A 360 33.50 18.39 -0.27
C TYR A 360 33.44 17.01 0.37
N LYS A 361 34.61 16.40 0.55
CA LYS A 361 34.76 15.13 1.23
C LYS A 361 34.93 15.34 2.73
N VAL A 362 33.93 14.97 3.49
CA VAL A 362 33.83 15.14 4.93
C VAL A 362 33.92 13.78 5.60
N THR A 363 34.85 13.60 6.54
CA THR A 363 34.87 12.40 7.39
C THR A 363 33.94 12.60 8.57
N ILE A 364 32.79 11.92 8.56
CA ILE A 364 31.84 11.91 9.67
C ILE A 364 32.14 10.73 10.61
N LYS A 365 32.03 10.97 11.93
CA LYS A 365 32.24 9.96 12.95
C LYS A 365 31.09 9.96 13.96
N ALA A 366 30.78 8.77 14.47
CA ALA A 366 29.84 8.57 15.57
C ALA A 366 30.53 7.74 16.66
N LYS A 367 30.45 8.17 17.92
CA LYS A 367 31.16 7.53 19.04
C LYS A 367 30.23 7.34 20.23
N ASN A 368 30.29 6.16 20.84
CA ASN A 368 29.70 5.83 22.13
C ASN A 368 30.68 5.04 23.00
N THR A 369 30.24 4.54 24.16
CA THR A 369 31.08 3.73 25.07
C THR A 369 31.51 2.37 24.51
N LYS A 370 30.91 1.90 23.41
CA LYS A 370 31.16 0.61 22.78
C LYS A 370 32.06 0.70 21.54
N GLY A 371 32.35 1.92 21.05
CA GLY A 371 33.22 2.08 19.90
C GLY A 371 33.04 3.38 19.14
N VAL A 372 33.66 3.40 17.95
CA VAL A 372 33.62 4.51 16.99
C VAL A 372 33.35 3.96 15.60
N ALA A 373 32.40 4.57 14.90
CA ALA A 373 32.23 4.40 13.45
C ALA A 373 32.71 5.66 12.72
N SER A 374 33.27 5.45 11.52
CA SER A 374 33.72 6.56 10.64
C SER A 374 33.35 6.24 9.20
N ARG A 375 32.88 7.25 8.45
CA ARG A 375 32.54 7.12 7.02
C ARG A 375 32.80 8.44 6.30
N GLU A 376 33.18 8.38 5.02
CA GLU A 376 33.21 9.56 4.15
C GLU A 376 31.78 9.93 3.75
N LEU A 377 31.45 11.22 3.81
CA LEU A 377 30.26 11.87 3.27
C LEU A 377 30.70 12.87 2.23
N THR A 378 30.21 12.76 0.99
CA THR A 378 30.40 13.78 -0.04
C THR A 378 29.27 14.80 0.06
N ILE A 379 29.61 16.07 0.31
CA ILE A 379 28.68 17.20 0.24
C ILE A 379 28.91 17.89 -1.11
N SER A 380 27.93 17.78 -2.01
CA SER A 380 27.96 18.39 -3.34
C SER A 380 27.22 19.74 -3.31
N ILE A 381 27.95 20.82 -3.53
CA ILE A 381 27.35 22.15 -3.66
C ILE A 381 27.33 22.51 -5.14
N GLY A 382 26.13 22.51 -5.72
CA GLY A 382 25.98 22.67 -7.17
C GLY A 382 24.55 22.95 -7.61
N ASP A 383 24.25 22.67 -8.86
CA ASP A 383 22.94 22.97 -9.44
C ASP A 383 21.91 21.85 -9.18
N ARG A 384 22.37 20.66 -8.83
CA ARG A 384 21.53 19.49 -8.53
C ARG A 384 21.40 19.26 -7.02
N ILE A 385 20.21 18.88 -6.61
CA ILE A 385 19.87 18.44 -5.26
C ILE A 385 19.27 17.02 -5.30
N CYS A 386 18.96 16.43 -4.18
CA CYS A 386 18.30 15.13 -4.11
C CYS A 386 19.09 14.01 -4.81
N LEU A 387 20.42 13.93 -4.53
CA LEU A 387 21.34 13.01 -5.23
C LEU A 387 21.13 11.54 -4.91
N THR A 388 20.36 11.21 -3.86
CA THR A 388 19.78 9.89 -3.59
C THR A 388 18.26 10.04 -3.50
N PRO A 389 17.49 8.96 -3.69
CA PRO A 389 16.04 9.03 -3.54
C PRO A 389 15.64 9.57 -2.16
N PRO A 390 14.62 10.44 -2.06
CA PRO A 390 14.17 10.92 -0.76
C PRO A 390 13.56 9.78 0.06
N MET A 391 13.91 9.74 1.36
CA MET A 391 13.33 8.84 2.34
C MET A 391 12.52 9.63 3.35
N GLY A 392 11.24 9.30 3.51
CA GLY A 392 10.36 10.06 4.36
C GLY A 392 9.02 9.39 4.65
N TRP A 393 8.12 10.17 5.17
CA TRP A 393 6.73 9.82 5.41
C TRP A 393 5.82 10.82 4.68
N ASN A 394 4.69 10.35 4.20
CA ASN A 394 3.63 11.17 3.62
C ASN A 394 2.30 10.80 4.28
N SER A 395 1.47 11.80 4.58
CA SER A 395 0.26 11.65 5.35
C SER A 395 -0.91 11.00 4.60
N TRP A 396 -0.86 10.87 3.26
CA TRP A 396 -2.04 10.53 2.46
C TRP A 396 -2.58 9.12 2.73
N ASN A 397 -1.74 8.10 2.60
CA ASN A 397 -2.21 6.71 2.66
C ASN A 397 -2.65 6.27 4.08
N CYS A 398 -2.32 7.03 5.12
CA CYS A 398 -2.86 6.80 6.46
C CYS A 398 -4.03 7.75 6.78
N TRP A 399 -3.88 9.05 6.59
CA TRP A 399 -4.84 10.02 7.11
C TRP A 399 -5.74 10.67 6.03
N GLY A 400 -5.35 10.64 4.74
CA GLY A 400 -6.05 11.38 3.70
C GLY A 400 -6.31 12.82 4.15
N LEU A 401 -7.51 13.31 3.92
CA LEU A 401 -7.94 14.65 4.34
C LEU A 401 -8.13 14.83 5.86
N ALA A 402 -8.01 13.76 6.66
CA ALA A 402 -8.09 13.82 8.12
C ALA A 402 -6.76 14.20 8.80
N VAL A 403 -5.72 14.49 8.04
CA VAL A 403 -4.42 14.97 8.56
C VAL A 403 -4.56 16.33 9.26
N ASP A 404 -3.76 16.53 10.33
CA ASP A 404 -3.64 17.78 11.06
C ASP A 404 -2.21 17.96 11.60
N ALA A 405 -1.89 19.17 12.11
CA ALA A 405 -0.57 19.50 12.60
C ALA A 405 -0.14 18.61 13.79
N GLN A 406 -1.07 18.14 14.62
CA GLN A 406 -0.75 17.29 15.77
C GLN A 406 -0.26 15.90 15.30
N LYS A 407 -0.92 15.31 14.31
CA LYS A 407 -0.51 14.03 13.70
C LYS A 407 0.87 14.15 13.03
N VAL A 408 1.13 15.27 12.35
CA VAL A 408 2.42 15.54 11.69
C VAL A 408 3.55 15.66 12.73
N VAL A 409 3.33 16.43 13.81
CA VAL A 409 4.30 16.55 14.91
C VAL A 409 4.54 15.21 15.60
N ALA A 410 3.46 14.44 15.87
CA ALA A 410 3.58 13.11 16.45
C ALA A 410 4.41 12.18 15.55
N SER A 411 4.17 12.18 14.24
CA SER A 411 4.95 11.42 13.27
C SER A 411 6.43 11.83 13.26
N ALA A 412 6.73 13.13 13.32
CA ALA A 412 8.11 13.63 13.40
C ALA A 412 8.83 13.15 14.68
N HIS A 413 8.15 13.12 15.83
CA HIS A 413 8.73 12.58 17.06
C HIS A 413 9.03 11.08 16.98
N ILE A 414 8.19 10.29 16.29
CA ILE A 414 8.43 8.85 16.11
C ILE A 414 9.73 8.58 15.34
N TYR A 415 10.16 9.44 14.42
CA TYR A 415 11.47 9.30 13.76
C TYR A 415 12.61 9.21 14.74
N ARG A 416 12.56 10.02 15.80
CA ARG A 416 13.55 10.01 16.91
C ARG A 416 13.29 8.83 17.84
N ASP A 417 12.05 8.68 18.31
CA ASP A 417 11.71 7.79 19.43
C ASP A 417 11.77 6.31 19.03
N LYS A 418 11.46 5.99 17.76
CA LYS A 418 11.61 4.65 17.16
C LYS A 418 12.91 4.49 16.37
N GLY A 419 13.72 5.53 16.27
CA GLY A 419 15.04 5.49 15.64
C GLY A 419 15.06 5.51 14.12
N LEU A 420 13.97 5.80 13.43
CA LEU A 420 13.94 5.86 11.96
C LEU A 420 15.01 6.80 11.40
N MET A 421 15.24 7.96 12.02
CA MET A 421 16.29 8.90 11.60
C MET A 421 17.71 8.30 11.67
N ASN A 422 17.95 7.29 12.51
CA ASN A 422 19.24 6.61 12.61
C ASN A 422 19.55 5.75 11.38
N HIS A 423 18.55 5.51 10.51
CA HIS A 423 18.61 4.72 9.28
C HIS A 423 18.48 5.58 8.01
N GLY A 424 18.40 6.92 8.16
CA GLY A 424 18.40 7.88 7.03
C GLY A 424 17.02 8.42 6.65
N TRP A 425 15.97 8.05 7.33
CA TRP A 425 14.64 8.64 7.14
C TRP A 425 14.65 10.10 7.56
N THR A 426 14.21 11.00 6.65
CA THR A 426 14.47 12.44 6.80
C THR A 426 13.26 13.33 6.57
N TYR A 427 12.40 13.01 5.57
CA TYR A 427 11.30 13.90 5.20
C TYR A 427 10.01 13.58 5.97
N VAL A 428 9.31 14.63 6.40
CA VAL A 428 7.96 14.57 7.00
C VAL A 428 7.06 15.41 6.11
N ASN A 429 6.22 14.77 5.29
CA ASN A 429 5.44 15.44 4.25
C ASN A 429 3.95 15.44 4.59
N ILE A 430 3.35 16.64 4.54
CA ILE A 430 1.90 16.81 4.52
C ILE A 430 1.41 16.63 3.09
N ASP A 431 0.39 15.82 2.89
CA ASP A 431 -0.36 15.74 1.63
C ASP A 431 -1.52 16.74 1.61
N ASP A 432 -2.54 16.54 0.77
CA ASP A 432 -3.69 17.41 0.55
C ASP A 432 -4.50 17.70 1.84
N GLY A 433 -5.15 18.87 1.88
CA GLY A 433 -6.11 19.24 2.92
C GLY A 433 -5.59 20.15 4.03
N TRP A 434 -4.48 20.86 3.81
CA TRP A 434 -3.95 21.88 4.73
C TRP A 434 -4.39 23.31 4.36
N GLU A 435 -4.77 23.53 3.12
CA GLU A 435 -5.23 24.81 2.57
C GLU A 435 -6.69 25.10 2.98
N ILE A 436 -7.17 26.28 2.65
CA ILE A 436 -8.60 26.61 2.76
C ILE A 436 -9.36 25.85 1.64
N ARG A 437 -10.49 25.24 2.00
CA ARG A 437 -11.37 24.58 1.01
C ARG A 437 -11.81 25.55 -0.09
N GLY A 438 -11.91 25.04 -1.31
CA GLY A 438 -12.22 25.83 -2.49
C GLY A 438 -13.59 26.53 -2.48
N ASP A 439 -14.54 26.05 -1.68
CA ASP A 439 -15.86 26.64 -1.50
C ASP A 439 -15.92 27.69 -0.37
N LEU A 440 -14.85 27.85 0.42
CA LEU A 440 -14.76 28.82 1.52
C LEU A 440 -13.99 30.08 1.11
N ASN A 441 -14.17 31.16 1.87
CA ASN A 441 -13.45 32.43 1.71
C ASN A 441 -13.07 33.00 3.07
N PRO A 442 -11.97 33.80 3.18
CA PRO A 442 -10.99 34.06 2.12
C PRO A 442 -10.08 32.87 1.89
N LYS A 443 -9.68 32.59 0.65
CA LYS A 443 -8.71 31.56 0.27
C LYS A 443 -7.26 32.04 0.38
N ARG A 444 -7.10 33.35 0.26
CA ARG A 444 -5.82 34.05 0.29
C ARG A 444 -5.94 35.31 1.12
N ASP A 445 -4.83 35.77 1.69
CA ASP A 445 -4.78 37.04 2.42
C ASP A 445 -4.92 38.25 1.45
N PRO A 446 -5.07 39.50 1.95
CA PRO A 446 -5.15 40.67 1.10
C PRO A 446 -3.93 40.94 0.21
N LYS A 447 -2.80 40.28 0.46
CA LYS A 447 -1.57 40.35 -0.35
C LYS A 447 -1.50 39.20 -1.38
N GLY A 448 -2.49 38.30 -1.43
CA GLY A 448 -2.58 37.17 -2.31
C GLY A 448 -1.83 35.90 -1.81
N ASN A 449 -1.28 35.91 -0.60
CA ASN A 449 -0.62 34.73 -0.05
C ASN A 449 -1.65 33.68 0.32
N ILE A 450 -1.31 32.40 0.10
CA ILE A 450 -2.15 31.27 0.46
C ILE A 450 -2.34 31.19 1.98
N ILE A 451 -3.56 30.86 2.41
CA ILE A 451 -3.93 30.74 3.83
C ILE A 451 -4.09 29.26 4.18
N THR A 452 -3.59 28.89 5.35
CA THR A 452 -3.80 27.55 5.93
C THR A 452 -5.15 27.48 6.67
N ASN A 453 -5.72 26.29 6.78
CA ASN A 453 -6.96 26.07 7.52
C ASN A 453 -6.70 25.88 9.04
N GLU A 454 -7.79 25.66 9.79
CA GLU A 454 -7.75 25.50 11.24
C GLU A 454 -6.96 24.28 11.74
N LYS A 455 -6.78 23.26 10.88
CA LYS A 455 -5.96 22.08 11.19
C LYS A 455 -4.46 22.39 11.18
N PHE A 456 -4.05 23.48 10.50
CA PHE A 456 -2.67 23.92 10.35
C PHE A 456 -2.54 25.42 10.64
N PRO A 457 -2.76 25.87 11.88
CA PRO A 457 -2.86 27.28 12.21
C PRO A 457 -1.54 28.07 12.09
N ASP A 458 -0.40 27.39 12.15
CA ASP A 458 0.94 28.01 12.06
C ASP A 458 1.92 27.06 11.35
N MET A 459 1.97 27.15 10.03
CA MET A 459 2.85 26.30 9.20
C MET A 459 4.34 26.59 9.43
N LYS A 460 4.69 27.82 9.71
CA LYS A 460 6.10 28.21 10.01
C LYS A 460 6.58 27.55 11.29
N ARG A 461 5.80 27.62 12.36
CA ARG A 461 6.12 26.97 13.63
C ARG A 461 6.20 25.46 13.51
N LEU A 462 5.33 24.87 12.70
CA LEU A 462 5.35 23.44 12.40
C LEU A 462 6.67 23.06 11.70
N GLY A 463 7.06 23.79 10.66
CA GLY A 463 8.34 23.59 9.97
C GLY A 463 9.54 23.74 10.89
N ASP A 464 9.57 24.78 11.74
CA ASP A 464 10.66 24.99 12.69
C ASP A 464 10.79 23.84 13.71
N SER A 465 9.66 23.28 14.18
CA SER A 465 9.68 22.13 15.11
C SER A 465 10.20 20.85 14.45
N ILE A 466 9.89 20.63 13.16
CA ILE A 466 10.43 19.51 12.40
C ILE A 466 11.93 19.66 12.16
N HIS A 467 12.38 20.87 11.76
CA HIS A 467 13.79 21.15 11.55
C HIS A 467 14.62 21.03 12.83
N ALA A 468 14.06 21.39 13.99
CA ALA A 468 14.72 21.24 15.29
C ALA A 468 15.05 19.78 15.62
N LEU A 469 14.34 18.81 15.04
CA LEU A 469 14.64 17.38 15.14
C LEU A 469 15.72 16.93 14.13
N GLY A 470 16.17 17.80 13.22
CA GLY A 470 17.08 17.45 12.13
C GLY A 470 16.36 16.83 10.91
N LEU A 471 15.04 16.93 10.87
CA LEU A 471 14.17 16.42 9.79
C LEU A 471 13.83 17.52 8.80
N LYS A 472 13.41 17.15 7.60
CA LYS A 472 12.98 18.03 6.52
C LYS A 472 11.47 18.02 6.41
N PHE A 473 10.89 19.15 5.99
CA PHE A 473 9.46 19.35 5.96
C PHE A 473 8.93 19.48 4.52
N GLY A 474 7.91 18.69 4.18
CA GLY A 474 7.29 18.72 2.85
C GLY A 474 5.82 19.12 2.88
N ILE A 475 5.35 19.60 1.73
CA ILE A 475 4.00 20.08 1.53
C ILE A 475 3.45 19.60 0.17
N TYR A 476 2.15 19.75 -0.02
CA TYR A 476 1.42 19.38 -1.23
C TYR A 476 0.74 20.60 -1.86
N SER A 477 0.60 20.62 -3.16
CA SER A 477 -0.28 21.55 -3.90
C SER A 477 -0.58 21.01 -5.31
N SER A 478 -1.24 21.84 -6.15
CA SER A 478 -1.64 21.47 -7.52
C SER A 478 -1.49 22.67 -8.47
N PRO A 479 -1.23 22.43 -9.77
CA PRO A 479 -1.21 23.47 -10.80
C PRO A 479 -2.58 24.03 -11.16
N GLY A 480 -3.67 23.34 -10.84
CA GLY A 480 -5.02 23.80 -11.10
C GLY A 480 -5.51 24.81 -10.05
N PRO A 481 -6.73 25.32 -10.18
CA PRO A 481 -7.34 26.20 -9.19
C PRO A 481 -7.68 25.50 -7.86
N LEU A 482 -7.88 24.17 -7.92
CA LEU A 482 -8.17 23.32 -6.75
C LEU A 482 -7.24 22.10 -6.70
N THR A 483 -6.98 21.60 -5.50
CA THR A 483 -6.35 20.31 -5.24
C THR A 483 -7.31 19.15 -5.56
N CYS A 484 -6.85 17.92 -5.54
CA CYS A 484 -7.71 16.74 -5.72
C CYS A 484 -8.79 16.61 -4.63
N GLY A 485 -8.48 17.00 -3.39
CA GLY A 485 -9.43 17.08 -2.28
C GLY A 485 -10.33 18.31 -2.30
N GLY A 486 -10.24 19.17 -3.33
CA GLY A 486 -11.08 20.37 -3.47
C GLY A 486 -10.63 21.57 -2.64
N TYR A 487 -9.36 21.62 -2.23
CA TYR A 487 -8.78 22.75 -1.50
C TYR A 487 -8.14 23.75 -2.47
N THR A 488 -7.74 24.92 -1.96
CA THR A 488 -7.12 25.98 -2.77
C THR A 488 -5.75 25.56 -3.27
N ALA A 489 -5.51 25.66 -4.58
CA ALA A 489 -4.24 25.32 -5.19
C ALA A 489 -3.51 26.53 -5.78
N SER A 490 -2.40 26.31 -6.52
CA SER A 490 -1.44 27.37 -6.86
C SER A 490 -1.72 28.08 -8.18
N TYR A 491 -2.74 27.71 -8.95
CA TYR A 491 -3.01 28.29 -10.28
C TYR A 491 -2.98 29.81 -10.29
N GLN A 492 -2.12 30.40 -11.13
CA GLN A 492 -1.87 31.84 -11.25
C GLN A 492 -1.30 32.54 -10.00
N HIS A 493 -0.83 31.75 -9.00
CA HIS A 493 -0.23 32.26 -7.77
C HIS A 493 1.09 31.56 -7.42
N GLU A 494 1.69 30.85 -8.38
CA GLU A 494 2.85 29.97 -8.14
C GLU A 494 4.05 30.70 -7.52
N GLU A 495 4.30 31.96 -7.90
CA GLU A 495 5.40 32.76 -7.32
C GLU A 495 5.11 33.18 -5.86
N GLN A 496 3.86 33.52 -5.53
CA GLN A 496 3.47 33.86 -4.16
C GLN A 496 3.53 32.61 -3.27
N ASP A 497 3.02 31.52 -3.77
CA ASP A 497 2.97 30.26 -3.03
C ASP A 497 4.38 29.71 -2.79
N ALA A 498 5.25 29.73 -3.80
CA ALA A 498 6.67 29.35 -3.64
C ALA A 498 7.39 30.20 -2.56
N ARG A 499 7.11 31.52 -2.50
CA ARG A 499 7.63 32.38 -1.42
C ARG A 499 7.07 32.00 -0.05
N SER A 500 5.78 31.70 0.04
CA SER A 500 5.13 31.23 1.26
C SER A 500 5.75 29.92 1.73
N TYR A 501 5.91 28.94 0.84
CA TYR A 501 6.54 27.65 1.15
C TYR A 501 7.97 27.83 1.64
N ALA A 502 8.79 28.65 0.97
CA ALA A 502 10.14 28.93 1.42
C ALA A 502 10.18 29.62 2.79
N SER A 503 9.25 30.54 3.07
CA SER A 503 9.15 31.24 4.36
C SER A 503 8.74 30.32 5.51
N TRP A 504 7.97 29.27 5.23
CA TRP A 504 7.59 28.24 6.21
C TRP A 504 8.68 27.19 6.42
N GLY A 505 9.71 27.21 5.60
CA GLY A 505 10.81 26.25 5.69
C GLY A 505 10.56 24.95 4.94
N ILE A 506 9.73 24.95 3.91
CA ILE A 506 9.44 23.75 3.10
C ILE A 506 10.69 23.29 2.36
N ASP A 507 10.95 21.97 2.39
CA ASP A 507 12.08 21.30 1.72
C ASP A 507 11.64 20.37 0.59
N TYR A 508 10.32 20.10 0.45
CA TYR A 508 9.75 19.17 -0.51
C TYR A 508 8.36 19.64 -0.91
N LEU A 509 8.05 19.65 -2.20
CA LEU A 509 6.74 19.98 -2.75
C LEU A 509 6.25 18.82 -3.64
N LYS A 510 5.17 18.13 -3.24
CA LYS A 510 4.38 17.28 -4.11
C LYS A 510 3.41 18.16 -4.90
N TYR A 511 3.49 18.12 -6.24
CA TYR A 511 2.72 18.98 -7.12
C TYR A 511 1.88 18.14 -8.08
N ASP A 512 0.61 17.99 -7.73
CA ASP A 512 -0.31 17.00 -8.27
C ASP A 512 -1.18 17.56 -9.40
N TRP A 513 -1.44 16.76 -10.44
CA TRP A 513 -2.20 17.16 -11.64
C TRP A 513 -3.71 17.25 -11.37
N CYS A 514 -4.14 17.94 -10.33
CA CYS A 514 -5.54 18.08 -9.97
C CYS A 514 -6.15 19.35 -10.58
N SER A 515 -7.36 19.24 -11.07
CA SER A 515 -8.17 20.31 -11.67
C SER A 515 -7.53 21.08 -12.85
N TYR A 516 -6.26 20.86 -13.18
CA TYR A 516 -5.64 21.48 -14.37
C TYR A 516 -6.23 20.92 -15.68
N GLY A 517 -6.70 19.69 -15.70
CA GLY A 517 -7.46 19.11 -16.80
C GLY A 517 -8.80 19.83 -17.10
N ASN A 518 -9.32 20.61 -16.14
CA ASN A 518 -10.49 21.49 -16.37
C ASN A 518 -10.12 22.77 -17.17
N ILE A 519 -8.82 23.13 -17.17
CA ILE A 519 -8.31 24.31 -17.89
C ILE A 519 -7.86 23.90 -19.29
N VAL A 520 -7.18 22.77 -19.40
CA VAL A 520 -6.65 22.22 -20.66
C VAL A 520 -7.21 20.82 -20.85
N LYS A 521 -8.17 20.69 -21.77
CA LYS A 521 -8.70 19.37 -22.16
C LYS A 521 -7.83 18.78 -23.26
N ASP A 522 -7.57 17.46 -23.19
CA ASP A 522 -6.74 16.72 -24.13
C ASP A 522 -5.33 17.37 -24.32
N PRO A 523 -4.53 17.47 -23.23
CA PRO A 523 -3.30 18.24 -23.25
C PRO A 523 -2.26 17.65 -24.20
N THR A 524 -1.64 18.50 -24.99
CA THR A 524 -0.41 18.19 -25.72
C THR A 524 0.76 18.01 -24.75
N LEU A 525 1.87 17.43 -25.21
CA LEU A 525 3.07 17.28 -24.40
C LEU A 525 3.56 18.61 -23.79
N GLN A 526 3.46 19.72 -24.54
CA GLN A 526 3.85 21.04 -24.05
C GLN A 526 2.91 21.54 -22.94
N GLU A 527 1.64 21.22 -23.03
CA GLU A 527 0.66 21.58 -22.02
C GLU A 527 0.83 20.74 -20.73
N TYR A 528 1.25 19.46 -20.83
CA TYR A 528 1.69 18.69 -19.67
C TYR A 528 2.89 19.32 -18.96
N LYS A 529 3.88 19.80 -19.69
CA LYS A 529 5.11 20.40 -19.14
C LYS A 529 4.89 21.80 -18.55
N LYS A 530 4.02 22.61 -19.16
CA LYS A 530 3.84 24.03 -18.86
C LYS A 530 3.67 24.35 -17.38
N PRO A 531 2.73 23.75 -16.63
CA PRO A 531 2.49 24.13 -15.22
C PRO A 531 3.70 23.77 -14.33
N TYR A 532 4.42 22.71 -14.64
CA TYR A 532 5.63 22.33 -13.90
C TYR A 532 6.78 23.31 -14.18
N PHE A 533 6.95 23.79 -15.40
CA PHE A 533 7.89 24.89 -15.69
C PHE A 533 7.56 26.15 -14.90
N VAL A 534 6.28 26.52 -14.81
CA VAL A 534 5.86 27.72 -14.07
C VAL A 534 6.22 27.59 -12.59
N MET A 535 5.84 26.49 -11.94
CA MET A 535 6.15 26.25 -10.53
C MET A 535 7.68 26.13 -10.32
N ARG A 536 8.40 25.36 -11.14
CA ARG A 536 9.87 25.25 -11.04
C ARG A 536 10.54 26.62 -11.09
N ASN A 537 10.14 27.51 -12.02
CA ASN A 537 10.69 28.86 -12.14
C ASN A 537 10.38 29.72 -10.90
N ALA A 538 9.27 29.50 -10.24
CA ALA A 538 8.95 30.13 -8.96
C ALA A 538 9.86 29.60 -7.83
N LEU A 539 10.01 28.27 -7.71
CA LEU A 539 10.80 27.63 -6.66
C LEU A 539 12.29 28.01 -6.73
N ILE A 540 12.90 28.07 -7.92
CA ILE A 540 14.33 28.43 -8.05
C ILE A 540 14.66 29.87 -7.65
N LYS A 541 13.66 30.77 -7.67
CA LYS A 541 13.81 32.17 -7.23
C LYS A 541 13.79 32.31 -5.70
N THR A 542 13.38 31.30 -4.97
CA THR A 542 13.32 31.33 -3.51
C THR A 542 14.72 31.16 -2.88
N ASP A 543 14.86 31.53 -1.61
CA ASP A 543 16.10 31.39 -0.85
C ASP A 543 16.31 30.00 -0.27
N ARG A 544 15.58 28.98 -0.74
CA ARG A 544 15.59 27.63 -0.20
C ARG A 544 15.63 26.58 -1.31
N ASP A 545 16.27 25.44 -1.02
CA ASP A 545 16.18 24.25 -1.83
C ASP A 545 14.88 23.51 -1.50
N ILE A 546 14.06 23.26 -2.53
CA ILE A 546 12.80 22.53 -2.40
C ILE A 546 12.84 21.39 -3.42
N VAL A 547 12.81 20.15 -2.94
CA VAL A 547 12.68 18.96 -3.80
C VAL A 547 11.32 19.00 -4.49
N PHE A 548 11.34 18.91 -5.83
CA PHE A 548 10.14 19.06 -6.64
C PHE A 548 9.67 17.69 -7.15
N SER A 549 8.54 17.23 -6.61
CA SER A 549 7.90 15.96 -6.93
C SER A 549 6.71 16.18 -7.84
N LEU A 550 6.80 15.63 -9.05
CA LEU A 550 5.74 15.72 -10.05
C LEU A 550 4.76 14.56 -9.86
N CYS A 551 3.53 14.86 -9.47
CA CYS A 551 2.48 13.85 -9.30
C CYS A 551 1.44 14.00 -10.42
N GLN A 552 1.66 13.31 -11.55
CA GLN A 552 0.77 13.36 -12.71
C GLN A 552 0.57 11.97 -13.34
N TYR A 553 0.73 10.91 -12.55
CA TYR A 553 0.27 9.55 -12.85
C TYR A 553 0.88 8.89 -14.09
N GLY A 554 2.05 9.33 -14.56
CA GLY A 554 2.72 8.79 -15.75
C GLY A 554 2.24 9.38 -17.07
N MET A 555 1.32 10.34 -17.06
CA MET A 555 0.78 10.96 -18.26
C MET A 555 1.88 11.59 -19.15
N GLY A 556 1.75 11.40 -20.45
CA GLY A 556 2.70 11.91 -21.43
C GLY A 556 4.12 11.34 -21.28
N ASP A 557 4.28 10.14 -20.69
CA ASP A 557 5.58 9.52 -20.42
C ASP A 557 6.51 10.44 -19.61
N VAL A 558 6.06 10.93 -18.46
CA VAL A 558 6.75 11.92 -17.62
C VAL A 558 8.22 11.60 -17.36
N TRP A 559 8.59 10.32 -17.28
CA TRP A 559 9.99 9.87 -17.13
C TRP A 559 10.91 10.35 -18.26
N LYS A 560 10.37 10.68 -19.44
CA LYS A 560 11.15 11.19 -20.58
C LYS A 560 11.44 12.69 -20.51
N TRP A 561 10.68 13.45 -19.70
CA TRP A 561 10.75 14.91 -19.67
C TRP A 561 10.70 15.53 -18.26
N GLY A 562 10.50 14.75 -17.24
CA GLY A 562 10.36 15.24 -15.86
C GLY A 562 11.59 16.02 -15.37
N ASP A 563 12.81 15.63 -15.76
CA ASP A 563 14.04 16.37 -15.45
C ASP A 563 14.14 17.71 -16.20
N GLU A 564 13.62 17.80 -17.40
CA GLU A 564 13.59 19.05 -18.21
C GLU A 564 12.80 20.15 -17.49
N VAL A 565 11.69 19.81 -16.85
CA VAL A 565 10.87 20.74 -16.08
C VAL A 565 11.36 20.95 -14.65
N GLY A 566 12.51 20.37 -14.29
CA GLY A 566 13.15 20.50 -12.98
C GLY A 566 12.59 19.57 -11.90
N GLY A 567 11.85 18.53 -12.27
CA GLY A 567 11.41 17.48 -11.36
C GLY A 567 12.59 16.70 -10.79
N ASN A 568 12.63 16.53 -9.47
CA ASN A 568 13.58 15.64 -8.81
C ASN A 568 13.04 14.19 -8.73
N LEU A 569 11.74 14.03 -8.78
CA LEU A 569 11.08 12.74 -8.89
C LEU A 569 9.72 12.94 -9.59
N TRP A 570 9.17 11.85 -10.11
CA TRP A 570 7.90 11.87 -10.82
C TRP A 570 7.15 10.56 -10.68
N ARG A 571 5.87 10.64 -10.37
CA ARG A 571 4.95 9.52 -10.34
C ARG A 571 4.84 8.90 -11.73
N THR A 572 5.02 7.60 -11.78
CA THR A 572 5.05 6.84 -13.05
C THR A 572 3.73 6.14 -13.36
N THR A 573 2.84 6.05 -12.38
CA THR A 573 1.56 5.32 -12.43
C THR A 573 0.51 6.04 -11.60
N GLY A 574 -0.75 5.57 -11.66
CA GLY A 574 -1.81 5.90 -10.71
C GLY A 574 -1.45 5.53 -9.26
N ASP A 575 -2.38 5.79 -8.34
CA ASP A 575 -2.14 5.61 -6.90
C ASP A 575 -2.07 4.13 -6.51
N ILE A 576 -1.14 3.81 -5.61
CA ILE A 576 -1.00 2.48 -5.04
C ILE A 576 -2.05 2.23 -3.96
N THR A 577 -2.60 1.03 -3.94
CA THR A 577 -3.37 0.49 -2.82
C THR A 577 -2.62 -0.66 -2.16
N ASP A 578 -3.02 -1.03 -0.95
CA ASP A 578 -2.40 -2.10 -0.17
C ASP A 578 -2.89 -3.49 -0.59
N THR A 579 -2.87 -3.77 -1.89
CA THR A 579 -3.19 -5.08 -2.47
C THR A 579 -2.03 -5.59 -3.32
N TRP A 580 -1.91 -6.92 -3.41
CA TRP A 580 -0.88 -7.54 -4.25
C TRP A 580 -0.97 -7.14 -5.72
N GLU A 581 -2.18 -7.08 -6.25
CA GLU A 581 -2.42 -6.69 -7.65
C GLU A 581 -1.87 -5.30 -7.92
N SER A 582 -2.19 -4.32 -7.06
CA SER A 582 -1.71 -2.94 -7.20
C SER A 582 -0.18 -2.86 -7.08
N LEU A 583 0.40 -3.52 -6.06
CA LEU A 583 1.85 -3.60 -5.88
C LEU A 583 2.54 -4.23 -7.10
N ARG A 584 2.01 -5.36 -7.58
CA ARG A 584 2.56 -6.09 -8.72
C ARG A 584 2.54 -5.24 -9.99
N GLU A 585 1.42 -4.62 -10.32
CA GLU A 585 1.27 -3.81 -11.54
C GLU A 585 2.14 -2.58 -11.51
N ILE A 586 2.17 -1.86 -10.39
CA ILE A 586 2.94 -0.63 -10.23
C ILE A 586 4.43 -0.92 -10.12
N GLY A 587 4.84 -1.82 -9.24
CA GLY A 587 6.24 -2.08 -8.93
C GLY A 587 6.97 -2.80 -10.08
N PHE A 588 6.46 -3.95 -10.51
CA PHE A 588 7.08 -4.70 -11.61
C PHE A 588 6.86 -4.05 -12.98
N GLY A 589 5.90 -3.14 -13.11
CA GLY A 589 5.70 -2.32 -14.31
C GLY A 589 6.79 -1.27 -14.57
N GLN A 590 7.74 -1.06 -13.63
CA GLN A 590 8.81 -0.06 -13.75
C GLN A 590 9.93 -0.42 -14.74
N VAL A 591 9.91 -1.59 -15.37
CA VAL A 591 10.95 -2.04 -16.35
C VAL A 591 11.22 -0.98 -17.42
N LYS A 592 10.18 -0.40 -18.00
CA LYS A 592 10.27 0.60 -19.07
C LYS A 592 10.88 1.93 -18.62
N ASN A 593 10.86 2.22 -17.32
CA ASN A 593 11.30 3.49 -16.75
C ASN A 593 12.78 3.46 -16.34
N GLN A 594 13.42 2.29 -16.35
CA GLN A 594 14.80 2.07 -15.87
C GLN A 594 15.82 3.06 -16.43
N PRO A 595 15.85 3.44 -17.72
CA PRO A 595 16.89 4.31 -18.27
C PRO A 595 16.81 5.77 -17.79
N PHE A 596 15.75 6.16 -17.13
CA PHE A 596 15.46 7.56 -16.80
C PHE A 596 15.83 7.95 -15.37
N ALA A 597 15.96 6.97 -14.46
CA ALA A 597 16.45 7.21 -13.10
C ALA A 597 17.94 7.52 -13.10
N LYS A 598 18.34 8.57 -12.37
CA LYS A 598 19.74 9.02 -12.20
C LYS A 598 19.83 9.92 -10.95
N PRO A 599 21.03 10.15 -10.39
CA PRO A 599 21.19 11.05 -9.25
C PRO A 599 20.54 12.43 -9.46
N GLY A 600 19.60 12.79 -8.59
CA GLY A 600 18.81 14.02 -8.64
C GLY A 600 17.47 13.91 -9.40
N ASN A 601 17.19 12.75 -10.02
CA ASN A 601 16.00 12.51 -10.83
C ASN A 601 15.53 11.05 -10.70
N TRP A 602 14.34 10.82 -10.14
CA TRP A 602 13.89 9.50 -9.70
C TRP A 602 12.51 9.13 -10.26
N ASN A 603 12.39 7.88 -10.71
CA ASN A 603 11.09 7.27 -10.98
C ASN A 603 10.40 6.97 -9.65
N ASP A 604 9.16 7.43 -9.49
CA ASP A 604 8.37 7.28 -8.27
C ASP A 604 7.18 6.31 -8.53
N PRO A 605 7.25 5.07 -8.05
CA PRO A 605 6.16 4.12 -8.15
C PRO A 605 5.12 4.27 -7.03
N ASP A 606 5.14 5.39 -6.31
CA ASP A 606 4.28 5.71 -5.16
C ASP A 606 4.77 5.15 -3.81
N MET A 607 3.96 5.33 -2.78
CA MET A 607 4.30 5.20 -1.37
C MET A 607 4.45 3.75 -0.91
N LEU A 608 5.08 3.57 0.26
CA LEU A 608 5.17 2.28 0.94
C LEU A 608 3.90 2.03 1.75
N VAL A 609 3.07 1.09 1.32
CA VAL A 609 1.78 0.73 1.94
C VAL A 609 1.92 -0.45 2.91
N VAL A 610 2.87 -0.33 3.84
CA VAL A 610 3.12 -1.28 4.93
C VAL A 610 2.51 -0.78 6.23
N GLY A 611 2.37 -1.63 7.26
CA GLY A 611 1.87 -1.22 8.58
C GLY A 611 0.39 -0.86 8.59
N TRP A 612 -0.01 0.27 9.20
CA TRP A 612 -1.40 0.71 9.32
C TRP A 612 -1.70 1.83 8.33
N VAL A 613 -2.62 1.56 7.41
CA VAL A 613 -3.09 2.48 6.35
C VAL A 613 -4.60 2.70 6.44
N GLY A 614 -5.21 3.55 5.59
CA GLY A 614 -6.67 3.75 5.64
C GLY A 614 -7.21 4.92 4.83
N TRP A 615 -6.34 5.78 4.27
CA TRP A 615 -6.73 6.97 3.48
C TRP A 615 -7.78 7.87 4.14
N GLY A 616 -7.83 7.88 5.48
CA GLY A 616 -8.83 8.61 6.23
C GLY A 616 -8.79 8.31 7.73
N PRO A 617 -9.86 8.65 8.48
CA PRO A 617 -9.88 8.48 9.93
C PRO A 617 -9.95 7.02 10.40
N SER A 618 -10.36 6.10 9.52
CA SER A 618 -10.52 4.66 9.83
C SER A 618 -9.32 3.88 9.34
N LEU A 619 -8.37 3.64 10.23
CA LEU A 619 -7.16 2.88 9.93
C LEU A 619 -7.37 1.37 10.08
N HIS A 620 -6.70 0.62 9.22
CA HIS A 620 -6.62 -0.85 9.26
C HIS A 620 -5.17 -1.32 9.01
N PRO A 621 -4.78 -2.52 9.46
CA PRO A 621 -3.52 -3.12 9.03
C PRO A 621 -3.51 -3.27 7.52
N THR A 622 -2.34 -3.09 6.90
CA THR A 622 -2.18 -3.36 5.47
C THR A 622 -2.69 -4.75 5.11
N ARG A 623 -3.34 -4.88 3.96
CA ARG A 623 -3.81 -6.17 3.41
C ARG A 623 -2.70 -6.98 2.77
N LEU A 624 -1.52 -6.38 2.58
CA LEU A 624 -0.34 -7.09 2.09
C LEU A 624 0.12 -8.13 3.13
N THR A 625 0.36 -9.35 2.68
CA THR A 625 0.97 -10.38 3.50
C THR A 625 2.39 -9.99 3.93
N PRO A 626 2.98 -10.61 4.95
CA PRO A 626 4.36 -10.33 5.32
C PRO A 626 5.37 -10.53 4.18
N ASP A 627 5.22 -11.57 3.36
CA ASP A 627 6.08 -11.81 2.20
C ASP A 627 5.92 -10.71 1.12
N GLU A 628 4.70 -10.24 0.89
CA GLU A 628 4.42 -9.12 -0.02
C GLU A 628 5.02 -7.81 0.49
N GLN A 629 5.03 -7.57 1.80
CA GLN A 629 5.66 -6.39 2.39
C GLN A 629 7.20 -6.45 2.24
N TYR A 630 7.83 -7.63 2.42
CA TYR A 630 9.25 -7.81 2.09
C TYR A 630 9.52 -7.57 0.59
N THR A 631 8.66 -8.05 -0.29
CA THR A 631 8.73 -7.80 -1.74
C THR A 631 8.62 -6.32 -2.06
N HIS A 632 7.68 -5.61 -1.43
CA HIS A 632 7.46 -4.19 -1.61
C HIS A 632 8.73 -3.37 -1.30
N ILE A 633 9.27 -3.50 -0.08
CA ILE A 633 10.47 -2.78 0.34
C ILE A 633 11.68 -3.16 -0.55
N SER A 634 11.85 -4.45 -0.84
CA SER A 634 12.97 -4.94 -1.65
C SER A 634 12.96 -4.38 -3.06
N LEU A 635 11.78 -4.38 -3.69
CA LEU A 635 11.63 -3.90 -5.07
C LEU A 635 11.86 -2.39 -5.13
N TRP A 636 11.25 -1.58 -4.23
CA TRP A 636 11.48 -0.14 -4.19
C TRP A 636 12.95 0.21 -4.00
N CYS A 637 13.66 -0.49 -3.10
CA CYS A 637 15.09 -0.29 -2.90
C CYS A 637 15.94 -0.68 -4.13
N LEU A 638 15.60 -1.77 -4.82
CA LEU A 638 16.26 -2.14 -6.07
C LEU A 638 15.96 -1.15 -7.20
N LEU A 639 14.78 -0.56 -7.23
CA LEU A 639 14.39 0.45 -8.20
C LEU A 639 15.05 1.82 -7.98
N SER A 640 15.74 2.08 -6.85
CA SER A 640 16.14 3.42 -6.43
C SER A 640 14.93 4.38 -6.42
N ALA A 641 13.82 3.92 -5.88
CA ALA A 641 12.58 4.67 -5.82
C ALA A 641 12.53 5.56 -4.58
N PRO A 642 11.85 6.69 -4.60
CA PRO A 642 11.55 7.41 -3.37
C PRO A 642 10.90 6.49 -2.34
N LEU A 643 11.44 6.45 -1.12
CA LEU A 643 10.89 5.65 -0.03
C LEU A 643 10.02 6.56 0.85
N LEU A 644 8.72 6.64 0.54
CA LEU A 644 7.76 7.45 1.28
C LEU A 644 6.81 6.53 2.05
N ILE A 645 6.98 6.47 3.37
CA ILE A 645 6.14 5.66 4.26
C ILE A 645 4.72 6.22 4.28
N GLY A 646 3.72 5.40 3.92
CA GLY A 646 2.32 5.77 3.87
C GLY A 646 1.50 5.34 5.10
N CYS A 647 2.12 4.78 6.15
CA CYS A 647 1.40 4.28 7.32
C CYS A 647 1.41 5.26 8.51
N ASP A 648 0.52 5.00 9.49
CA ASP A 648 0.53 5.69 10.77
C ASP A 648 1.74 5.28 11.62
N LEU A 649 2.71 6.18 11.73
CA LEU A 649 3.95 5.94 12.46
C LEU A 649 3.74 5.73 13.96
N GLN A 650 2.64 6.23 14.55
CA GLN A 650 2.33 6.00 15.95
C GLN A 650 1.94 4.54 16.25
N ARG A 651 1.58 3.77 15.21
CA ARG A 651 1.21 2.35 15.29
C ARG A 651 2.29 1.40 14.77
N LEU A 652 3.53 1.87 14.61
CA LEU A 652 4.63 1.00 14.17
C LEU A 652 4.84 -0.16 15.15
N ASP A 653 4.59 -1.36 14.68
CA ASP A 653 4.93 -2.61 15.36
C ASP A 653 6.39 -3.03 15.07
N GLU A 654 6.86 -4.08 15.76
CA GLU A 654 8.24 -4.56 15.62
C GLU A 654 8.52 -5.06 14.19
N PHE A 655 7.55 -5.69 13.53
CA PHE A 655 7.70 -6.19 12.17
C PHE A 655 7.86 -5.04 11.17
N THR A 656 6.95 -4.08 11.18
CA THR A 656 7.00 -2.90 10.27
C THR A 656 8.27 -2.09 10.51
N LEU A 657 8.66 -1.88 11.79
CA LEU A 657 9.90 -1.20 12.10
C LEU A 657 11.11 -1.96 11.55
N ASN A 658 11.14 -3.30 11.66
CA ASN A 658 12.23 -4.12 11.13
C ASN A 658 12.34 -4.01 9.60
N LEU A 659 11.23 -3.96 8.87
CA LEU A 659 11.21 -3.71 7.42
C LEU A 659 11.85 -2.36 7.07
N LEU A 660 11.55 -1.32 7.85
CA LEU A 660 11.96 0.06 7.59
C LEU A 660 13.37 0.41 8.11
N THR A 661 14.05 -0.50 8.80
CA THR A 661 15.35 -0.24 9.45
C THR A 661 16.45 -1.23 9.06
N ASN A 662 16.26 -2.02 8.00
CA ASN A 662 17.34 -2.84 7.46
C ASN A 662 18.30 -1.99 6.64
N ASP A 663 19.45 -1.63 7.24
CA ASP A 663 20.43 -0.75 6.63
C ASP A 663 21.09 -1.32 5.36
N GLU A 664 21.14 -2.65 5.18
CA GLU A 664 21.72 -3.24 3.97
C GLU A 664 20.75 -3.21 2.78
N ILE A 665 19.47 -3.33 3.04
CA ILE A 665 18.42 -3.13 2.02
C ILE A 665 18.31 -1.66 1.67
N ILE A 666 18.26 -0.76 2.67
CA ILE A 666 18.21 0.70 2.45
C ILE A 666 19.44 1.18 1.67
N ALA A 667 20.62 0.58 1.91
CA ALA A 667 21.85 0.93 1.19
C ALA A 667 21.76 0.66 -0.31
N LEU A 668 20.89 -0.25 -0.78
CA LEU A 668 20.63 -0.44 -2.21
C LEU A 668 19.94 0.77 -2.82
N ASP A 669 18.97 1.32 -2.12
CA ASP A 669 18.24 2.51 -2.52
C ASP A 669 19.15 3.75 -2.52
N GLN A 670 19.92 3.91 -1.46
CA GLN A 670 20.77 5.07 -1.21
C GLN A 670 22.17 4.98 -1.85
N ASP A 671 22.38 3.99 -2.75
CA ASP A 671 23.63 3.85 -3.48
C ASP A 671 23.89 5.08 -4.38
N PRO A 672 25.08 5.74 -4.28
CA PRO A 672 25.34 7.01 -4.97
C PRO A 672 25.43 6.88 -6.51
N LEU A 673 25.52 5.66 -7.06
CA LEU A 673 25.43 5.44 -8.49
C LEU A 673 24.01 5.74 -9.02
N GLY A 674 22.99 5.56 -8.17
CA GLY A 674 21.59 5.89 -8.47
C GLY A 674 20.95 5.06 -9.59
N ASN A 675 21.48 3.87 -9.86
CA ASN A 675 20.95 2.99 -10.90
C ASN A 675 19.65 2.30 -10.43
N GLN A 676 18.65 2.28 -11.28
CA GLN A 676 17.52 1.39 -11.13
C GLN A 676 17.92 -0.02 -11.57
N ALA A 677 17.50 -1.06 -10.84
CA ALA A 677 17.71 -2.47 -11.21
C ALA A 677 17.10 -2.79 -12.58
N LYS A 678 17.74 -3.72 -13.28
CA LYS A 678 17.26 -4.28 -14.56
C LYS A 678 16.62 -5.63 -14.33
N GLN A 679 15.46 -5.87 -14.92
CA GLN A 679 14.88 -7.20 -15.02
C GLN A 679 15.69 -8.02 -16.04
N VAL A 680 16.40 -9.04 -15.57
CA VAL A 680 17.33 -9.83 -16.41
C VAL A 680 16.82 -11.25 -16.70
N VAL A 681 15.92 -11.77 -15.88
CA VAL A 681 15.28 -13.08 -16.07
C VAL A 681 13.78 -12.94 -15.82
N VAL A 682 13.00 -13.58 -16.70
CA VAL A 682 11.57 -13.89 -16.49
C VAL A 682 11.40 -15.36 -16.84
N ASP A 683 11.01 -16.19 -15.87
CA ASP A 683 10.85 -17.63 -16.02
C ASP A 683 9.57 -18.06 -15.27
N GLY A 684 8.46 -18.15 -16.00
CA GLY A 684 7.14 -18.28 -15.41
C GLY A 684 6.83 -17.14 -14.46
N ASP A 685 6.53 -17.45 -13.19
CA ASP A 685 6.26 -16.48 -12.14
C ASP A 685 7.54 -15.95 -11.48
N ILE A 686 8.71 -16.46 -11.84
CA ILE A 686 9.99 -15.99 -11.28
C ILE A 686 10.54 -14.83 -12.09
N GLN A 687 10.93 -13.77 -11.39
CA GLN A 687 11.65 -12.65 -11.96
C GLN A 687 12.95 -12.39 -11.21
N VAL A 688 14.03 -12.12 -11.95
CA VAL A 688 15.31 -11.71 -11.36
C VAL A 688 15.67 -10.30 -11.80
N TRP A 689 15.91 -9.45 -10.82
CA TRP A 689 16.29 -8.05 -11.02
C TRP A 689 17.70 -7.82 -10.49
N VAL A 690 18.57 -7.21 -11.30
CA VAL A 690 19.99 -6.97 -10.98
C VAL A 690 20.30 -5.48 -11.02
N LYS A 691 21.02 -5.01 -10.00
CA LYS A 691 21.43 -3.61 -9.80
C LYS A 691 22.94 -3.53 -9.66
N ASP A 692 23.57 -2.67 -10.46
CA ASP A 692 24.99 -2.30 -10.31
C ASP A 692 25.13 -1.30 -9.15
N LEU A 693 26.14 -1.49 -8.30
CA LEU A 693 26.42 -0.64 -7.14
C LEU A 693 27.74 0.12 -7.30
N ALA A 694 27.87 1.25 -6.61
CA ALA A 694 29.02 2.14 -6.69
C ALA A 694 30.35 1.50 -6.26
N ASP A 695 30.30 0.48 -5.40
CA ASP A 695 31.50 -0.27 -4.96
C ASP A 695 31.95 -1.37 -5.95
N GLY A 696 31.32 -1.45 -7.13
CA GLY A 696 31.59 -2.43 -8.17
C GLY A 696 30.92 -3.79 -7.97
N SER A 697 30.26 -4.00 -6.84
CA SER A 697 29.46 -5.20 -6.60
C SER A 697 28.09 -5.12 -7.30
N LYS A 698 27.35 -6.23 -7.33
CA LYS A 698 25.99 -6.28 -7.83
C LYS A 698 25.03 -6.75 -6.74
N ALA A 699 23.89 -6.08 -6.63
CA ALA A 699 22.76 -6.60 -5.86
C ALA A 699 21.73 -7.23 -6.79
N PHE A 700 21.02 -8.23 -6.32
CA PHE A 700 19.95 -8.84 -7.09
C PHE A 700 18.83 -9.39 -6.18
N GLY A 701 17.61 -9.31 -6.67
CA GLY A 701 16.43 -9.90 -6.08
C GLY A 701 15.89 -11.01 -6.96
N VAL A 702 15.55 -12.16 -6.35
CA VAL A 702 14.75 -13.21 -6.98
C VAL A 702 13.35 -13.14 -6.41
N PHE A 703 12.41 -12.78 -7.24
CA PHE A 703 10.99 -12.57 -6.89
C PHE A 703 10.15 -13.72 -7.41
N ASN A 704 9.19 -14.16 -6.61
CA ASN A 704 8.18 -15.11 -7.00
C ASN A 704 6.80 -14.42 -7.04
N LEU A 705 6.23 -14.28 -8.22
CA LEU A 705 4.91 -13.66 -8.42
C LEU A 705 3.76 -14.68 -8.35
N GLY A 706 4.11 -15.97 -8.20
CA GLY A 706 3.15 -17.08 -8.14
C GLY A 706 2.57 -17.27 -6.73
N LYS A 707 1.50 -18.06 -6.68
CA LYS A 707 0.72 -18.32 -5.45
C LYS A 707 1.31 -19.41 -4.54
N GLU A 708 2.33 -20.13 -5.01
CA GLU A 708 2.96 -21.21 -4.28
C GLU A 708 4.44 -20.91 -4.05
N THR A 709 5.04 -21.51 -3.01
CA THR A 709 6.50 -21.44 -2.80
C THR A 709 7.24 -22.06 -3.98
N ALA A 710 8.19 -21.33 -4.57
CA ALA A 710 8.99 -21.78 -5.69
C ALA A 710 10.41 -22.14 -5.26
N ASN A 711 10.88 -23.36 -5.61
CA ASN A 711 12.30 -23.72 -5.54
C ASN A 711 12.96 -23.41 -6.88
N TYR A 712 13.83 -22.40 -6.91
CA TYR A 712 14.42 -21.90 -8.14
C TYR A 712 15.94 -21.99 -8.12
N THR A 713 16.53 -22.41 -9.25
CA THR A 713 18.00 -22.45 -9.43
C THR A 713 18.41 -21.40 -10.46
N LEU A 714 18.98 -20.30 -9.98
CA LEU A 714 19.48 -19.21 -10.80
C LEU A 714 20.88 -19.55 -11.35
N ASN A 715 21.04 -19.57 -12.68
CA ASN A 715 22.34 -19.56 -13.32
C ASN A 715 22.89 -18.11 -13.30
N LEU A 716 24.02 -17.91 -12.64
CA LEU A 716 24.58 -16.58 -12.41
C LEU A 716 25.02 -15.89 -13.72
N GLU A 717 25.69 -16.61 -14.62
CA GLU A 717 26.16 -16.03 -15.89
C GLU A 717 25.01 -15.58 -16.76
N LYS A 718 23.92 -16.36 -16.85
CA LYS A 718 22.70 -15.96 -17.58
C LYS A 718 22.05 -14.72 -17.00
N ALA A 719 22.20 -14.46 -15.70
CA ALA A 719 21.73 -13.25 -15.04
C ALA A 719 22.74 -12.08 -15.09
N GLY A 720 23.87 -12.22 -15.82
CA GLY A 720 24.92 -11.19 -15.87
C GLY A 720 25.68 -11.02 -14.55
N LEU A 721 25.69 -12.07 -13.72
CA LEU A 721 26.39 -12.14 -12.44
C LEU A 721 27.64 -13.02 -12.58
N LYS A 722 28.75 -12.58 -11.94
CA LYS A 722 30.01 -13.31 -12.04
C LYS A 722 30.10 -14.44 -10.98
N PRO A 723 30.26 -15.72 -11.38
CA PRO A 723 30.47 -16.81 -10.43
C PRO A 723 31.74 -16.63 -9.59
N GLY A 724 31.78 -17.30 -8.43
CA GLY A 724 32.96 -17.35 -7.53
C GLY A 724 33.05 -16.16 -6.57
N GLY A 725 32.16 -15.20 -6.66
CA GLY A 725 32.08 -14.05 -5.75
C GLY A 725 31.50 -14.41 -4.37
N GLU A 726 31.73 -13.52 -3.40
CA GLU A 726 31.13 -13.63 -2.05
C GLU A 726 29.67 -13.22 -2.10
N LEU A 727 28.78 -14.12 -1.69
CA LEU A 727 27.35 -13.91 -1.62
C LEU A 727 26.94 -13.48 -0.22
N ARG A 728 26.08 -12.45 -0.11
CA ARG A 728 25.52 -11.97 1.15
C ARG A 728 24.01 -11.85 1.06
N ASP A 729 23.30 -12.48 1.99
CA ASP A 729 21.86 -12.26 2.23
C ASP A 729 21.67 -10.92 2.94
N LEU A 730 21.01 -9.98 2.28
CA LEU A 730 20.90 -8.61 2.78
C LEU A 730 19.82 -8.46 3.85
N TRP A 731 18.73 -9.21 3.76
CA TRP A 731 17.71 -9.18 4.79
C TRP A 731 18.21 -9.77 6.10
N ARG A 732 18.94 -10.90 6.03
CA ARG A 732 19.53 -11.56 7.20
C ARG A 732 20.89 -11.02 7.58
N GLN A 733 21.44 -10.10 6.79
CA GLN A 733 22.78 -9.52 6.96
C GLN A 733 23.86 -10.60 7.18
N LYS A 734 23.76 -11.70 6.42
CA LYS A 734 24.57 -12.91 6.62
C LYS A 734 25.39 -13.25 5.37
N SER A 735 26.68 -13.55 5.57
CA SER A 735 27.50 -14.13 4.49
C SER A 735 27.04 -15.56 4.21
N MET A 736 26.88 -15.87 2.92
CA MET A 736 26.52 -17.18 2.40
C MET A 736 27.74 -17.91 1.81
N GLY A 737 28.92 -17.28 1.86
CA GLY A 737 30.16 -17.81 1.27
C GLY A 737 30.28 -17.56 -0.23
N LYS A 738 31.22 -18.24 -0.87
CA LYS A 738 31.48 -18.12 -2.30
C LYS A 738 30.46 -18.87 -3.13
N THR A 739 30.03 -18.27 -4.24
CA THR A 739 29.11 -18.91 -5.18
C THR A 739 29.80 -19.90 -6.12
N GLY A 740 29.07 -20.94 -6.53
CA GLY A 740 29.38 -21.71 -7.75
C GLY A 740 28.83 -21.00 -9.00
N ASN A 741 28.54 -21.78 -10.05
CA ASN A 741 27.93 -21.27 -11.28
C ASN A 741 26.43 -20.96 -11.13
N SER A 742 25.80 -21.49 -10.08
CA SER A 742 24.39 -21.28 -9.79
C SER A 742 24.14 -21.22 -8.30
N ILE A 743 22.98 -20.64 -7.93
CA ILE A 743 22.45 -20.66 -6.57
C ILE A 743 21.02 -21.22 -6.59
N SER A 744 20.69 -22.04 -5.59
CA SER A 744 19.32 -22.54 -5.41
C SER A 744 18.69 -21.85 -4.23
N VAL A 745 17.47 -21.35 -4.41
CA VAL A 745 16.72 -20.60 -3.43
C VAL A 745 15.28 -21.08 -3.37
N ALA A 746 14.70 -21.09 -2.18
CA ALA A 746 13.25 -21.22 -1.98
C ALA A 746 12.67 -19.83 -1.77
N VAL A 747 11.73 -19.45 -2.62
CA VAL A 747 11.08 -18.13 -2.58
C VAL A 747 9.60 -18.35 -2.29
N PRO A 748 9.06 -17.83 -1.17
CA PRO A 748 7.67 -18.03 -0.83
C PRO A 748 6.75 -17.37 -1.87
N SER A 749 5.47 -17.73 -1.84
CA SER A 749 4.42 -17.09 -2.63
C SER A 749 4.49 -15.58 -2.45
N HIS A 750 4.50 -14.82 -3.55
CA HIS A 750 4.61 -13.35 -3.61
C HIS A 750 5.85 -12.77 -2.88
N GLY A 751 6.82 -13.64 -2.55
CA GLY A 751 7.99 -13.30 -1.75
C GLY A 751 9.22 -12.95 -2.59
N VAL A 752 10.31 -12.65 -1.87
CA VAL A 752 11.61 -12.27 -2.44
C VAL A 752 12.78 -12.77 -1.59
N VAL A 753 13.91 -13.04 -2.24
CA VAL A 753 15.22 -13.11 -1.61
C VAL A 753 16.14 -12.08 -2.25
N VAL A 754 16.90 -11.34 -1.44
CA VAL A 754 17.76 -10.26 -1.93
C VAL A 754 19.21 -10.51 -1.51
N TYR A 755 20.08 -10.52 -2.49
CA TYR A 755 21.49 -10.79 -2.29
C TYR A 755 22.38 -9.69 -2.86
N LYS A 756 23.60 -9.57 -2.28
CA LYS A 756 24.72 -8.82 -2.84
C LYS A 756 25.82 -9.80 -3.19
N LEU A 757 26.37 -9.65 -4.40
CA LEU A 757 27.48 -10.45 -4.92
C LEU A 757 28.69 -9.54 -5.18
N LYS A 758 29.84 -9.86 -4.53
CA LYS A 758 31.07 -9.07 -4.61
C LYS A 758 32.19 -9.87 -5.27
#